data_08e5aa6ab8c90e78a35379e7af30e703
#
_entry.id   08e5aa6ab8c90e78a35379e7af30e703
#
_cell.length_a   1.000
_cell.length_b   1.000
_cell.length_c   1.000
_cell.angle_alpha   90.00
_cell.angle_beta   90.00
_cell.angle_gamma   90.00
#
_symmetry.space_group_name_H-M   'P 1'
#
loop_
_entity.id
_entity.type
_entity.pdbx_description
1 polymer ?
#
loop_
_entity_poly.entity_id
_entity_poly.type
_entity_poly.pdbx_seq_one_letter_code
_entity_poly.pdbx_strand_id
1 'polypeptide(L)'
;MALVTVSPAASAPDVPQLVGPNDGDTVAFLPVFSWDPVAGADKYNFVLSADLAFNSPVYQVNGTKNTRATPDKTVPNGTYYWRVQAVDADGNTSGWSETRQMEKLWADSPVLTAPDDAATISFPDEPLVLRWEPVPGAAKYHISIASDPDLAALVTSNGDPLETQATNAAPAILLSSNTYYWAVTPVDAQGNEGEPSETRSFTWEWPSTTTTDVQDTAPETELYVPEFTWDPIPGAAKYEVEINSVSDFPAGASKVCCDSSDWPITTTFTPKETLPNNTYYWRVRAINAHGEAGDWNEGPSFVKTFANYPDLSEVGIKNLHMRDTSDPGTDFDPDTPGYQTQLPIIAWDPVPGASSYQVNVGHYDAGIDHCDFGNASTSRWLSSTASTYWTPLGQLPSDKPFPSGPSASSDQPGLTPGQPYCVQVRARSGRVNLNSPVWGDFTQLDDGTGSAFTFAGYPTGGACSPTCNTNYLGHDDYLLPERFADDPVAVTSNPLFVWNPIAGQQSYWVIVSKDASFTNIIDYAFTRFPAYAVRTGSQPRTYPDETTSFYWVVLPSTDIDGKPAANIPANGAYADFKKQTVAPPLLGPNNDATFSLPPTFSWSSVEGARKYHLQVATEPTFATSTKLDDITTALTEYTSQKTYVASKTLYWRVQAQDENDNGLTWSETRTFEVDLEQPTLDPATPTLGDASLPVLRWFPVPGAVSYSLRIHEPNDSTPNTYTGFPSTAASFEKITGTGLFTWEIRADFPKLTGGTTPGPWSDDADYTHTIKEPMNPVSSPGANRLVLSWDAKTGTKAYKVQISKREDFNPSFETKTTDNPDWAPSLTNSNYTSGGDFWWRVAAIDGDGNVGAFATNPEHFTLPAMSGGGSSGGAKIFKVTFSGRLVKNRARDITVKVRDSATLNAVQGALVRAYGAGVSYTQKTTNSSGVAKLRLKPTQLQKVSFRITKSGYASVTIYRRVYRP
;
A
#
# COMPACT_ATOMS: atom_id res chain seq x y z
N MET A 1 -52.42 -54.28 -73.92
CA MET A 1 -53.05 -53.74 -72.72
C MET A 1 -52.01 -54.05 -71.51
N ALA A 2 -51.16 -53.15 -71.25
CA ALA A 2 -50.20 -53.33 -70.19
C ALA A 2 -50.87 -52.89 -68.88
N LEU A 3 -50.94 -53.77 -67.88
CA LEU A 3 -51.41 -53.47 -66.53
C LEU A 3 -50.32 -52.63 -65.85
N VAL A 4 -50.62 -51.35 -65.66
CA VAL A 4 -49.87 -50.50 -64.79
C VAL A 4 -50.31 -50.88 -63.36
N THR A 5 -49.49 -51.61 -62.65
CA THR A 5 -49.68 -51.82 -61.22
C THR A 5 -49.28 -50.51 -60.54
N VAL A 6 -50.25 -49.74 -60.08
CA VAL A 6 -50.02 -48.59 -59.17
C VAL A 6 -49.71 -49.20 -57.82
N SER A 7 -48.44 -49.06 -57.38
CA SER A 7 -48.07 -49.32 -55.94
C SER A 7 -48.93 -48.41 -55.08
N PRO A 8 -49.51 -48.94 -53.97
CA PRO A 8 -50.20 -48.05 -53.04
C PRO A 8 -49.23 -47.01 -52.51
N ALA A 9 -49.66 -45.76 -52.52
CA ALA A 9 -48.87 -44.68 -51.87
C ALA A 9 -48.57 -45.13 -50.43
N ALA A 10 -47.32 -45.11 -50.09
CA ALA A 10 -46.88 -45.40 -48.66
C ALA A 10 -47.64 -44.48 -47.72
N SER A 11 -48.39 -45.04 -46.80
CA SER A 11 -49.05 -44.24 -45.73
C SER A 11 -48.02 -43.60 -44.84
N ALA A 12 -48.23 -42.33 -44.53
CA ALA A 12 -47.39 -41.63 -43.52
C ALA A 12 -47.25 -42.48 -42.26
N PRO A 13 -46.08 -42.43 -41.54
CA PRO A 13 -45.88 -43.21 -40.31
C PRO A 13 -46.85 -42.74 -39.21
N ASP A 14 -47.12 -43.62 -38.26
CA ASP A 14 -47.91 -43.27 -37.09
C ASP A 14 -47.31 -42.17 -36.26
N VAL A 15 -48.16 -41.47 -35.46
CA VAL A 15 -47.72 -40.39 -34.53
C VAL A 15 -46.91 -40.96 -33.39
N PRO A 16 -45.69 -40.41 -33.03
CA PRO A 16 -44.88 -40.88 -31.94
C PRO A 16 -45.57 -40.81 -30.56
N GLN A 17 -45.43 -41.86 -29.76
CA GLN A 17 -45.85 -41.86 -28.36
C GLN A 17 -44.74 -41.36 -27.47
N LEU A 18 -44.99 -40.28 -26.69
CA LEU A 18 -44.02 -39.66 -25.81
C LEU A 18 -43.82 -40.48 -24.54
N VAL A 19 -42.56 -40.71 -24.14
CA VAL A 19 -42.21 -41.51 -22.93
C VAL A 19 -41.77 -40.62 -21.78
N GLY A 20 -40.94 -39.62 -21.97
CA GLY A 20 -40.49 -38.74 -20.92
C GLY A 20 -39.79 -37.50 -21.48
N PRO A 21 -39.81 -36.38 -20.72
CA PRO A 21 -40.48 -36.15 -19.42
C PRO A 21 -42.00 -36.29 -19.50
N ASN A 22 -42.67 -36.47 -18.34
CA ASN A 22 -44.14 -36.45 -18.30
C ASN A 22 -44.62 -35.01 -18.46
N ASP A 23 -45.92 -34.90 -18.84
CA ASP A 23 -46.54 -33.58 -18.92
C ASP A 23 -46.61 -32.92 -17.54
N GLY A 24 -46.14 -31.65 -17.43
CA GLY A 24 -46.07 -30.88 -16.21
C GLY A 24 -44.86 -31.24 -15.27
N ASP A 25 -43.90 -32.06 -15.74
CA ASP A 25 -42.71 -32.33 -14.89
C ASP A 25 -41.86 -31.06 -14.64
N THR A 26 -41.46 -30.84 -13.40
CA THR A 26 -40.48 -29.79 -13.02
C THR A 26 -39.07 -30.40 -12.96
N VAL A 27 -38.11 -29.80 -13.61
CA VAL A 27 -36.74 -30.27 -13.73
C VAL A 27 -35.73 -29.18 -13.44
N ALA A 28 -34.66 -29.51 -12.70
CA ALA A 28 -33.55 -28.57 -12.46
C ALA A 28 -32.61 -28.45 -13.67
N PHE A 29 -32.42 -29.56 -14.40
CA PHE A 29 -31.61 -29.61 -15.62
C PHE A 29 -32.50 -30.12 -16.77
N LEU A 30 -32.13 -29.82 -18.02
CA LEU A 30 -32.84 -30.32 -19.18
C LEU A 30 -32.73 -31.84 -19.17
N PRO A 31 -33.88 -32.56 -19.26
CA PRO A 31 -33.92 -34.01 -19.22
C PRO A 31 -33.57 -34.62 -20.57
N VAL A 32 -33.36 -35.93 -20.59
CA VAL A 32 -33.37 -36.70 -21.83
C VAL A 32 -34.85 -36.84 -22.30
N PHE A 33 -35.20 -36.15 -23.38
CA PHE A 33 -36.52 -36.32 -24.06
C PHE A 33 -36.58 -37.66 -24.73
N SER A 34 -37.66 -38.36 -24.62
CA SER A 34 -37.79 -39.75 -25.07
C SER A 34 -39.16 -40.10 -25.59
N TRP A 35 -39.20 -40.91 -26.63
CA TRP A 35 -40.41 -41.41 -27.29
C TRP A 35 -40.20 -42.84 -27.71
N ASP A 36 -41.31 -43.56 -27.97
CA ASP A 36 -41.27 -44.91 -28.50
C ASP A 36 -40.97 -44.93 -29.99
N PRO A 37 -40.24 -45.93 -30.49
CA PRO A 37 -39.96 -46.08 -31.89
C PRO A 37 -41.25 -46.36 -32.67
N VAL A 38 -41.46 -45.65 -33.78
CA VAL A 38 -42.63 -45.79 -34.67
C VAL A 38 -42.32 -46.75 -35.81
N ALA A 39 -43.22 -47.72 -36.08
CA ALA A 39 -43.05 -48.65 -37.17
C ALA A 39 -43.01 -47.86 -38.53
N GLY A 40 -42.05 -48.20 -39.39
CA GLY A 40 -41.88 -47.49 -40.67
C GLY A 40 -41.16 -46.12 -40.62
N ALA A 41 -40.87 -45.54 -39.42
CA ALA A 41 -40.11 -44.35 -39.30
C ALA A 41 -38.61 -44.58 -39.54
N ASP A 42 -37.98 -43.83 -40.42
CA ASP A 42 -36.52 -43.75 -40.62
C ASP A 42 -35.87 -42.79 -39.64
N LYS A 43 -36.54 -41.68 -39.32
CA LYS A 43 -36.04 -40.61 -38.49
C LYS A 43 -37.16 -39.81 -37.82
N TYR A 44 -36.79 -38.91 -36.92
CA TYR A 44 -37.73 -38.07 -36.15
C TYR A 44 -37.29 -36.61 -36.15
N ASN A 45 -38.27 -35.71 -36.15
CA ASN A 45 -38.10 -34.30 -35.85
C ASN A 45 -38.54 -34.07 -34.40
N PHE A 46 -37.69 -33.39 -33.63
CA PHE A 46 -37.95 -33.01 -32.26
C PHE A 46 -37.87 -31.50 -32.12
N VAL A 47 -38.76 -30.89 -31.35
CA VAL A 47 -38.74 -29.45 -31.07
C VAL A 47 -39.11 -29.20 -29.62
N LEU A 48 -38.33 -28.31 -28.98
CA LEU A 48 -38.56 -27.72 -27.67
C LEU A 48 -38.74 -26.20 -27.85
N SER A 49 -39.80 -25.62 -27.32
CA SER A 49 -40.14 -24.19 -27.49
C SER A 49 -40.51 -23.56 -26.17
N ALA A 50 -40.28 -22.25 -26.04
CA ALA A 50 -40.73 -21.43 -24.95
C ALA A 50 -42.23 -21.04 -25.06
N ASP A 51 -42.84 -21.26 -26.18
CA ASP A 51 -44.25 -20.96 -26.41
C ASP A 51 -45.02 -22.18 -26.97
N LEU A 52 -46.32 -22.27 -26.63
CA LEU A 52 -47.21 -23.38 -27.00
C LEU A 52 -47.44 -23.46 -28.54
N ALA A 53 -47.30 -22.35 -29.26
CA ALA A 53 -47.47 -22.29 -30.72
C ALA A 53 -46.20 -22.71 -31.49
N PHE A 54 -45.08 -22.93 -30.75
CA PHE A 54 -43.77 -23.28 -31.30
C PHE A 54 -43.19 -22.24 -32.27
N ASN A 55 -43.50 -20.96 -32.03
CA ASN A 55 -42.93 -19.84 -32.78
C ASN A 55 -41.52 -19.47 -32.31
N SER A 56 -41.18 -19.84 -31.04
CA SER A 56 -39.91 -19.54 -30.36
C SER A 56 -39.20 -20.84 -29.96
N PRO A 57 -38.74 -21.67 -30.91
CA PRO A 57 -38.06 -22.91 -30.58
C PRO A 57 -36.67 -22.59 -29.96
N VAL A 58 -36.41 -23.10 -28.74
CA VAL A 58 -35.13 -22.98 -28.03
C VAL A 58 -34.16 -24.11 -28.42
N TYR A 59 -34.71 -25.25 -28.89
CA TYR A 59 -33.91 -26.34 -29.42
C TYR A 59 -34.72 -27.18 -30.38
N GLN A 60 -34.13 -27.58 -31.50
CA GLN A 60 -34.74 -28.49 -32.44
C GLN A 60 -33.72 -29.43 -33.06
N VAL A 61 -34.14 -30.66 -33.34
CA VAL A 61 -33.39 -31.63 -34.14
C VAL A 61 -34.26 -32.15 -35.26
N ASN A 62 -33.80 -31.95 -36.48
CA ASN A 62 -34.50 -32.44 -37.67
C ASN A 62 -33.80 -33.69 -38.20
N GLY A 63 -34.55 -34.79 -38.25
CA GLY A 63 -34.10 -36.05 -38.85
C GLY A 63 -33.19 -36.90 -37.98
N THR A 64 -33.34 -36.90 -36.65
CA THR A 64 -32.61 -37.82 -35.76
C THR A 64 -33.10 -39.26 -35.96
N LYS A 65 -32.18 -40.24 -36.03
CA LYS A 65 -32.49 -41.67 -35.96
C LYS A 65 -32.59 -42.21 -34.54
N ASN A 66 -32.21 -41.37 -33.56
CA ASN A 66 -32.32 -41.68 -32.13
C ASN A 66 -33.74 -41.39 -31.62
N THR A 67 -34.30 -42.29 -30.83
CA THR A 67 -35.56 -42.07 -30.10
C THR A 67 -35.38 -41.28 -28.82
N ARG A 68 -34.26 -40.57 -28.72
CA ARG A 68 -33.89 -39.69 -27.60
C ARG A 68 -33.34 -38.38 -28.15
N ALA A 69 -33.61 -37.30 -27.43
CA ALA A 69 -33.01 -35.98 -27.69
C ALA A 69 -32.54 -35.33 -26.39
N THR A 70 -31.44 -34.64 -26.47
CA THR A 70 -30.92 -33.80 -25.38
C THR A 70 -30.50 -32.48 -25.98
N PRO A 71 -31.04 -31.34 -25.51
CA PRO A 71 -30.48 -30.05 -25.88
C PRO A 71 -28.99 -29.96 -25.52
N ASP A 72 -28.22 -29.33 -26.38
CA ASP A 72 -26.77 -29.14 -26.12
C ASP A 72 -26.47 -27.92 -25.29
N LYS A 73 -27.44 -27.02 -25.11
CA LYS A 73 -27.33 -25.82 -24.26
C LYS A 73 -28.43 -25.83 -23.22
N THR A 74 -28.12 -25.32 -22.06
CA THR A 74 -29.11 -25.05 -21.02
C THR A 74 -30.02 -23.87 -21.46
N VAL A 75 -31.17 -23.74 -20.82
CA VAL A 75 -32.13 -22.65 -21.07
C VAL A 75 -32.51 -21.96 -19.73
N PRO A 76 -33.01 -20.73 -19.75
CA PRO A 76 -33.49 -20.04 -18.54
C PRO A 76 -34.55 -20.83 -17.80
N ASN A 77 -34.77 -20.46 -16.50
CA ASN A 77 -35.93 -20.95 -15.77
C ASN A 77 -37.23 -20.53 -16.48
N GLY A 78 -38.18 -21.46 -16.59
CA GLY A 78 -39.44 -21.18 -17.25
C GLY A 78 -40.16 -22.41 -17.76
N THR A 79 -41.32 -22.18 -18.38
CA THR A 79 -42.16 -23.22 -18.92
C THR A 79 -41.82 -23.48 -20.40
N TYR A 80 -41.64 -24.75 -20.75
CA TYR A 80 -41.28 -25.17 -22.09
C TYR A 80 -42.21 -26.24 -22.59
N TYR A 81 -42.47 -26.25 -23.90
CA TYR A 81 -43.35 -27.17 -24.61
C TYR A 81 -42.55 -27.99 -25.59
N TRP A 82 -42.85 -29.29 -25.73
CA TRP A 82 -42.13 -30.14 -26.64
C TRP A 82 -43.02 -31.17 -27.31
N ARG A 83 -42.62 -31.55 -28.57
CA ARG A 83 -43.32 -32.54 -29.39
C ARG A 83 -42.38 -33.19 -30.37
N VAL A 84 -42.80 -34.33 -30.92
CA VAL A 84 -42.03 -35.15 -31.86
C VAL A 84 -42.88 -35.50 -33.06
N GLN A 85 -42.24 -35.59 -34.24
CA GLN A 85 -42.85 -36.02 -35.49
C GLN A 85 -41.99 -37.13 -36.08
N ALA A 86 -42.62 -38.25 -36.58
CA ALA A 86 -41.95 -39.30 -37.29
C ALA A 86 -41.81 -38.96 -38.77
N VAL A 87 -40.75 -39.43 -39.39
CA VAL A 87 -40.49 -39.27 -40.85
C VAL A 87 -40.06 -40.63 -41.42
N ASP A 88 -40.66 -41.08 -42.48
CA ASP A 88 -40.31 -42.33 -43.15
C ASP A 88 -39.07 -42.17 -44.09
N ALA A 89 -38.67 -43.26 -44.79
CA ALA A 89 -37.53 -43.24 -45.70
C ALA A 89 -37.79 -42.43 -46.98
N ASP A 90 -39.04 -42.26 -47.37
CA ASP A 90 -39.45 -41.48 -48.52
C ASP A 90 -39.61 -39.96 -48.16
N GLY A 91 -39.51 -39.59 -46.92
CA GLY A 91 -39.63 -38.24 -46.39
C GLY A 91 -41.08 -37.84 -46.02
N ASN A 92 -42.04 -38.77 -46.03
CA ASN A 92 -43.40 -38.48 -45.58
C ASN A 92 -43.39 -38.33 -44.04
N THR A 93 -44.10 -37.33 -43.48
CA THR A 93 -44.15 -37.00 -42.07
C THR A 93 -45.48 -37.45 -41.45
N SER A 94 -45.41 -37.94 -40.20
CA SER A 94 -46.61 -38.12 -39.39
C SER A 94 -47.19 -36.76 -38.96
N GLY A 95 -48.38 -36.79 -38.34
CA GLY A 95 -48.73 -35.68 -37.46
C GLY A 95 -47.72 -35.48 -36.31
N TRP A 96 -47.70 -34.31 -35.73
CA TRP A 96 -46.99 -34.08 -34.47
C TRP A 96 -47.63 -34.93 -33.36
N SER A 97 -46.77 -35.38 -32.40
CA SER A 97 -47.23 -35.99 -31.13
C SER A 97 -48.11 -35.02 -30.33
N GLU A 98 -48.75 -35.55 -29.29
CA GLU A 98 -49.20 -34.65 -28.22
C GLU A 98 -48.14 -33.66 -27.85
N THR A 99 -48.53 -32.42 -27.46
CA THR A 99 -47.62 -31.45 -26.89
C THR A 99 -47.56 -31.72 -25.40
N ARG A 100 -46.36 -31.87 -24.85
CA ARG A 100 -46.13 -31.89 -23.40
C ARG A 100 -45.46 -30.64 -22.94
N GLN A 101 -45.80 -30.22 -21.72
CA GLN A 101 -45.22 -29.10 -20.98
C GLN A 101 -44.19 -29.62 -19.97
N MET A 102 -43.13 -28.87 -19.71
CA MET A 102 -42.26 -29.02 -18.59
C MET A 102 -41.86 -27.69 -18.02
N GLU A 103 -41.56 -27.62 -16.74
CA GLU A 103 -41.01 -26.46 -16.08
C GLU A 103 -39.53 -26.68 -15.77
N LYS A 104 -38.66 -25.82 -16.32
CA LYS A 104 -37.26 -25.76 -15.91
C LYS A 104 -37.16 -24.81 -14.74
N LEU A 105 -36.78 -25.34 -13.58
CA LEU A 105 -36.55 -24.57 -12.34
C LEU A 105 -35.23 -24.97 -11.70
N TRP A 106 -34.22 -24.20 -11.97
CA TRP A 106 -32.92 -24.31 -11.31
C TRP A 106 -32.92 -23.39 -10.11
N ALA A 107 -33.22 -23.96 -8.93
CA ALA A 107 -33.43 -23.25 -7.67
C ALA A 107 -32.41 -23.64 -6.58
N ASP A 108 -31.30 -24.22 -6.98
CA ASP A 108 -30.21 -24.52 -6.06
C ASP A 108 -29.44 -23.20 -5.77
N SER A 109 -29.40 -22.75 -4.50
CA SER A 109 -28.65 -21.58 -4.07
C SER A 109 -27.33 -22.00 -3.41
N PRO A 110 -26.26 -21.18 -3.47
CA PRO A 110 -25.03 -21.40 -2.76
C PRO A 110 -25.21 -21.43 -1.24
N VAL A 111 -24.54 -22.34 -0.54
CA VAL A 111 -24.47 -22.36 0.91
C VAL A 111 -23.17 -21.70 1.34
N LEU A 112 -23.24 -20.53 1.96
CA LEU A 112 -22.07 -19.79 2.41
C LEU A 112 -21.38 -20.54 3.56
N THR A 113 -20.04 -20.61 3.54
CA THR A 113 -19.26 -21.37 4.52
C THR A 113 -18.25 -20.54 5.29
N ALA A 114 -17.80 -19.39 4.72
CA ALA A 114 -16.95 -18.42 5.40
C ALA A 114 -17.06 -17.05 4.70
N PRO A 115 -16.97 -15.95 5.43
CA PRO A 115 -17.00 -15.89 6.89
C PRO A 115 -18.34 -16.34 7.48
N ASP A 116 -18.35 -16.63 8.78
CA ASP A 116 -19.61 -16.81 9.52
C ASP A 116 -20.42 -15.52 9.52
N ASP A 117 -21.76 -15.64 9.67
CA ASP A 117 -22.60 -14.43 9.73
C ASP A 117 -22.23 -13.58 10.95
N ALA A 118 -22.14 -12.27 10.75
CA ALA A 118 -21.70 -11.26 11.72
C ALA A 118 -20.25 -11.46 12.24
N ALA A 119 -19.39 -12.14 11.48
CA ALA A 119 -17.97 -12.27 11.83
C ALA A 119 -17.26 -10.92 11.78
N THR A 120 -16.28 -10.71 12.67
CA THR A 120 -15.33 -9.61 12.59
C THR A 120 -14.06 -10.10 11.90
N ILE A 121 -13.59 -9.37 10.90
CA ILE A 121 -12.37 -9.65 10.15
C ILE A 121 -11.42 -8.49 10.38
N SER A 122 -10.31 -8.76 11.07
CA SER A 122 -9.30 -7.76 11.38
C SER A 122 -8.14 -7.90 10.41
N PHE A 123 -8.00 -6.94 9.49
CA PHE A 123 -6.85 -6.86 8.59
C PHE A 123 -5.63 -6.34 9.37
N PRO A 124 -4.42 -6.88 9.20
CA PRO A 124 -4.01 -7.89 8.23
C PRO A 124 -4.00 -9.32 8.74
N ASP A 125 -4.39 -9.57 9.99
CA ASP A 125 -4.31 -10.90 10.62
C ASP A 125 -5.13 -11.93 9.84
N GLU A 126 -6.28 -11.49 9.33
CA GLU A 126 -7.11 -12.31 8.46
C GLU A 126 -7.47 -11.55 7.18
N PRO A 127 -7.03 -12.01 6.00
CA PRO A 127 -7.53 -11.46 4.75
C PRO A 127 -8.99 -11.89 4.52
N LEU A 128 -9.80 -11.01 3.93
CA LEU A 128 -11.17 -11.33 3.56
C LEU A 128 -11.18 -12.43 2.49
N VAL A 129 -11.64 -13.62 2.86
CA VAL A 129 -11.83 -14.74 1.95
C VAL A 129 -13.25 -15.26 2.07
N LEU A 130 -14.08 -14.99 1.08
CA LEU A 130 -15.46 -15.47 0.97
C LEU A 130 -15.45 -16.92 0.46
N ARG A 131 -16.25 -17.82 1.04
CA ARG A 131 -16.31 -19.24 0.67
C ARG A 131 -17.76 -19.75 0.68
N TRP A 132 -18.07 -20.66 -0.25
CA TRP A 132 -19.39 -21.29 -0.36
C TRP A 132 -19.29 -22.73 -0.87
N GLU A 133 -20.34 -23.51 -0.67
CA GLU A 133 -20.44 -24.85 -1.26
C GLU A 133 -20.78 -24.71 -2.77
N PRO A 134 -20.18 -25.58 -3.59
CA PRO A 134 -20.43 -25.55 -5.04
C PRO A 134 -21.87 -25.93 -5.39
N VAL A 135 -22.44 -25.21 -6.36
CA VAL A 135 -23.80 -25.46 -6.89
C VAL A 135 -23.70 -26.27 -8.18
N PRO A 136 -24.41 -27.41 -8.28
CA PRO A 136 -24.44 -28.19 -9.51
C PRO A 136 -25.04 -27.37 -10.68
N GLY A 137 -24.35 -27.37 -11.82
CA GLY A 137 -24.75 -26.60 -13.02
C GLY A 137 -24.24 -25.17 -13.06
N ALA A 138 -23.66 -24.64 -11.98
CA ALA A 138 -23.01 -23.34 -12.01
C ALA A 138 -21.69 -23.42 -12.78
N ALA A 139 -21.53 -22.58 -13.76
CA ALA A 139 -20.29 -22.35 -14.50
C ALA A 139 -19.43 -21.27 -13.82
N LYS A 140 -20.08 -20.30 -13.17
CA LYS A 140 -19.48 -19.21 -12.43
C LYS A 140 -20.43 -18.69 -11.36
N TYR A 141 -19.97 -17.72 -10.58
CA TYR A 141 -20.73 -17.07 -9.51
C TYR A 141 -20.57 -15.56 -9.60
N HIS A 142 -21.66 -14.84 -9.33
CA HIS A 142 -21.64 -13.41 -9.04
C HIS A 142 -21.63 -13.22 -7.53
N ILE A 143 -20.73 -12.35 -7.03
CA ILE A 143 -20.59 -12.04 -5.61
C ILE A 143 -20.96 -10.58 -5.42
N SER A 144 -22.01 -10.32 -4.69
CA SER A 144 -22.43 -8.99 -4.28
C SER A 144 -21.88 -8.69 -2.90
N ILE A 145 -21.18 -7.58 -2.75
CA ILE A 145 -20.71 -7.04 -1.46
C ILE A 145 -21.21 -5.60 -1.38
N ALA A 146 -21.93 -5.26 -0.34
CA ALA A 146 -22.59 -3.96 -0.19
C ALA A 146 -22.46 -3.40 1.23
N SER A 147 -22.63 -2.11 1.37
CA SER A 147 -22.70 -1.44 2.68
C SER A 147 -24.11 -1.47 3.34
N ASP A 148 -25.08 -2.07 2.66
CA ASP A 148 -26.47 -2.19 3.12
C ASP A 148 -26.98 -3.63 2.99
N PRO A 149 -27.94 -4.06 3.84
CA PRO A 149 -28.44 -5.44 3.87
C PRO A 149 -29.28 -5.84 2.64
N ASP A 150 -29.78 -4.87 1.88
CA ASP A 150 -30.56 -5.12 0.65
C ASP A 150 -29.67 -5.26 -0.59
N LEU A 151 -28.34 -5.18 -0.40
CA LEU A 151 -27.30 -5.26 -1.44
C LEU A 151 -27.48 -4.24 -2.57
N ALA A 152 -28.03 -3.07 -2.28
CA ALA A 152 -28.28 -2.00 -3.24
C ALA A 152 -27.06 -1.11 -3.49
N ALA A 153 -26.22 -0.92 -2.48
CA ALA A 153 -25.00 -0.09 -2.53
C ALA A 153 -23.77 -0.99 -2.59
N LEU A 154 -23.47 -1.55 -3.77
CA LEU A 154 -22.29 -2.38 -3.97
C LEU A 154 -20.99 -1.58 -3.80
N VAL A 155 -20.02 -2.18 -3.11
CA VAL A 155 -18.71 -1.54 -2.82
C VAL A 155 -17.65 -1.80 -3.89
N THR A 156 -18.02 -2.44 -4.98
CA THR A 156 -17.14 -2.65 -6.14
C THR A 156 -16.95 -1.35 -6.94
N SER A 157 -15.80 -1.18 -7.55
CA SER A 157 -15.44 0.06 -8.27
C SER A 157 -16.42 0.47 -9.38
N ASN A 158 -17.13 -0.49 -9.98
CA ASN A 158 -18.06 -0.26 -11.08
C ASN A 158 -19.52 -0.37 -10.64
N GLY A 159 -19.80 -0.75 -9.39
CA GLY A 159 -21.16 -1.04 -8.92
C GLY A 159 -21.74 -2.35 -9.46
N ASP A 160 -20.91 -3.21 -10.09
CA ASP A 160 -21.31 -4.54 -10.56
C ASP A 160 -20.84 -5.62 -9.56
N PRO A 161 -21.53 -6.77 -9.45
CA PRO A 161 -21.04 -7.90 -8.67
C PRO A 161 -19.68 -8.41 -9.18
N LEU A 162 -18.85 -8.93 -8.28
CA LEU A 162 -17.63 -9.63 -8.67
C LEU A 162 -17.97 -10.97 -9.31
N GLU A 163 -17.18 -11.40 -10.28
CA GLU A 163 -17.37 -12.68 -10.98
C GLU A 163 -16.22 -13.64 -10.66
N THR A 164 -16.53 -14.90 -10.36
CA THR A 164 -15.54 -15.96 -10.22
C THR A 164 -16.08 -17.32 -10.62
N GLN A 165 -15.23 -18.21 -11.07
CA GLN A 165 -15.56 -19.63 -11.30
C GLN A 165 -15.25 -20.49 -10.08
N ALA A 166 -14.47 -19.98 -9.14
CA ALA A 166 -14.14 -20.66 -7.90
C ALA A 166 -15.34 -20.71 -6.93
N THR A 167 -15.22 -21.48 -5.90
CA THR A 167 -16.14 -21.47 -4.73
C THR A 167 -15.53 -20.69 -3.56
N ASN A 168 -14.62 -19.79 -3.89
CA ASN A 168 -14.01 -18.83 -2.98
C ASN A 168 -13.64 -17.55 -3.73
N ALA A 169 -13.53 -16.45 -3.00
CA ALA A 169 -13.02 -15.18 -3.53
C ALA A 169 -12.26 -14.43 -2.44
N ALA A 170 -11.15 -13.82 -2.82
CA ALA A 170 -10.46 -12.79 -2.05
C ALA A 170 -10.55 -11.50 -2.86
N PRO A 171 -11.55 -10.62 -2.57
CA PRO A 171 -11.81 -9.45 -3.39
C PRO A 171 -10.68 -8.43 -3.26
N ALA A 172 -10.23 -7.89 -4.39
CA ALA A 172 -9.26 -6.79 -4.45
C ALA A 172 -9.95 -5.43 -4.22
N ILE A 173 -10.66 -5.31 -3.11
CA ILE A 173 -11.42 -4.12 -2.73
C ILE A 173 -10.80 -3.54 -1.48
N LEU A 174 -10.52 -2.23 -1.49
CA LEU A 174 -10.14 -1.51 -0.28
C LEU A 174 -11.42 -1.16 0.49
N LEU A 175 -11.59 -1.81 1.64
CA LEU A 175 -12.74 -1.61 2.51
C LEU A 175 -12.40 -0.65 3.65
N SER A 176 -13.33 0.21 4.01
CA SER A 176 -13.29 1.02 5.22
C SER A 176 -13.75 0.20 6.44
N SER A 177 -13.37 0.59 7.65
CA SER A 177 -13.91 -0.05 8.86
C SER A 177 -15.42 0.16 8.94
N ASN A 178 -16.16 -0.90 8.63
CA ASN A 178 -17.65 -0.89 8.60
C ASN A 178 -18.18 -2.32 8.57
N THR A 179 -19.49 -2.45 8.74
CA THR A 179 -20.23 -3.70 8.51
C THR A 179 -20.65 -3.78 7.04
N TYR A 180 -20.36 -4.89 6.40
CA TYR A 180 -20.69 -5.20 5.01
C TYR A 180 -21.60 -6.41 4.93
N TYR A 181 -22.41 -6.46 3.86
CA TYR A 181 -23.35 -7.52 3.56
C TYR A 181 -22.96 -8.18 2.25
N TRP A 182 -23.11 -9.51 2.15
CA TRP A 182 -22.71 -10.21 0.94
C TRP A 182 -23.59 -11.42 0.65
N ALA A 183 -23.73 -11.70 -0.63
CA ALA A 183 -24.43 -12.87 -1.14
C ALA A 183 -23.76 -13.37 -2.43
N VAL A 184 -24.03 -14.63 -2.78
CA VAL A 184 -23.48 -15.28 -3.97
C VAL A 184 -24.62 -15.81 -4.82
N THR A 185 -24.65 -15.46 -6.12
CA THR A 185 -25.61 -15.93 -7.12
C THR A 185 -24.92 -16.88 -8.09
N PRO A 186 -25.38 -18.12 -8.27
CA PRO A 186 -24.79 -19.03 -9.24
C PRO A 186 -25.27 -18.66 -10.65
N VAL A 187 -24.37 -18.80 -11.63
CA VAL A 187 -24.65 -18.50 -13.04
C VAL A 187 -24.29 -19.72 -13.88
N ASP A 188 -25.21 -20.12 -14.76
CA ASP A 188 -25.01 -21.29 -15.63
C ASP A 188 -24.14 -20.96 -16.88
N ALA A 189 -23.89 -21.96 -17.72
CA ALA A 189 -23.06 -21.85 -18.93
C ALA A 189 -23.58 -20.87 -19.99
N GLN A 190 -24.86 -20.52 -19.96
CA GLN A 190 -25.50 -19.59 -20.89
C GLN A 190 -25.71 -18.20 -20.27
N GLY A 191 -25.25 -17.99 -19.00
CA GLY A 191 -25.39 -16.72 -18.29
C GLY A 191 -26.73 -16.56 -17.58
N ASN A 192 -27.50 -17.63 -17.40
CA ASN A 192 -28.74 -17.57 -16.64
C ASN A 192 -28.41 -17.66 -15.15
N GLU A 193 -28.94 -16.74 -14.37
CA GLU A 193 -28.77 -16.72 -12.90
C GLU A 193 -29.71 -17.73 -12.22
N GLY A 194 -29.19 -18.39 -11.18
CA GLY A 194 -29.97 -19.19 -10.25
C GLY A 194 -30.44 -18.39 -9.05
N GLU A 195 -30.91 -19.06 -8.02
CA GLU A 195 -31.31 -18.39 -6.78
C GLU A 195 -30.08 -17.92 -5.97
N PRO A 196 -30.05 -16.68 -5.48
CA PRO A 196 -28.97 -16.20 -4.64
C PRO A 196 -28.91 -16.96 -3.31
N SER A 197 -27.77 -16.92 -2.66
CA SER A 197 -27.61 -17.39 -1.28
C SER A 197 -28.42 -16.57 -0.30
N GLU A 198 -28.47 -17.01 0.97
CA GLU A 198 -28.78 -16.09 2.07
C GLU A 198 -27.78 -14.92 2.06
N THR A 199 -28.23 -13.73 2.50
CA THR A 199 -27.33 -12.60 2.77
C THR A 199 -26.68 -12.83 4.13
N ARG A 200 -25.35 -12.72 4.20
CA ARG A 200 -24.57 -12.68 5.45
C ARG A 200 -23.92 -11.33 5.61
N SER A 201 -23.53 -11.01 6.83
CA SER A 201 -22.76 -9.82 7.17
C SER A 201 -21.37 -10.18 7.68
N PHE A 202 -20.43 -9.25 7.57
CA PHE A 202 -19.16 -9.24 8.30
C PHE A 202 -18.78 -7.81 8.65
N THR A 203 -18.08 -7.62 9.76
CA THR A 203 -17.49 -6.34 10.11
C THR A 203 -16.03 -6.36 9.72
N TRP A 204 -15.63 -5.40 8.90
CA TRP A 204 -14.23 -5.20 8.51
C TRP A 204 -13.61 -4.17 9.44
N GLU A 205 -12.52 -4.54 10.07
CA GLU A 205 -11.75 -3.67 10.95
C GLU A 205 -10.35 -3.48 10.40
N TRP A 206 -10.00 -2.21 10.15
CA TRP A 206 -8.63 -1.84 9.85
C TRP A 206 -7.93 -1.50 11.17
N PRO A 207 -6.82 -2.18 11.55
CA PRO A 207 -6.15 -1.92 12.80
C PRO A 207 -5.54 -0.53 12.74
N SER A 208 -5.94 0.30 13.68
CA SER A 208 -5.47 1.67 13.82
C SER A 208 -4.54 1.84 15.01
N THR A 209 -4.37 0.82 15.84
CA THR A 209 -3.51 0.85 17.02
C THR A 209 -2.05 0.55 16.66
N THR A 210 -1.13 1.33 17.24
CA THR A 210 0.32 1.14 17.07
C THR A 210 1.02 1.45 18.39
N THR A 211 2.19 0.89 18.61
CA THR A 211 3.09 1.33 19.67
C THR A 211 3.73 2.64 19.25
N THR A 212 3.89 3.56 20.20
CA THR A 212 4.41 4.90 19.94
C THR A 212 5.54 5.20 20.92
N ASP A 213 6.59 5.87 20.46
CA ASP A 213 7.70 6.33 21.30
C ASP A 213 8.18 7.70 20.84
N VAL A 214 8.82 8.43 21.74
CA VAL A 214 9.55 9.64 21.42
C VAL A 214 10.94 9.51 22.00
N GLN A 215 11.95 9.63 21.18
CA GLN A 215 13.34 9.52 21.57
C GLN A 215 14.00 10.89 21.49
N ASP A 216 14.91 11.12 22.42
CA ASP A 216 15.88 12.19 22.32
C ASP A 216 17.13 11.63 21.66
N THR A 217 17.38 12.06 20.45
CA THR A 217 18.48 11.54 19.64
C THR A 217 19.81 12.25 19.90
N ALA A 218 19.79 13.28 20.74
CA ALA A 218 21.00 14.02 21.13
C ALA A 218 21.16 14.12 22.66
N PRO A 219 21.29 12.99 23.36
CA PRO A 219 21.32 12.97 24.82
C PRO A 219 22.51 13.72 25.45
N GLU A 220 23.53 14.03 24.67
CA GLU A 220 24.75 14.73 25.13
C GLU A 220 24.73 16.24 24.85
N THR A 221 23.79 16.75 24.10
CA THR A 221 23.71 18.16 23.74
C THR A 221 22.31 18.67 24.08
N GLU A 222 22.10 19.17 25.19
CA GLU A 222 21.03 20.05 25.73
C GLU A 222 19.95 20.57 24.70
N LEU A 223 19.92 20.05 23.51
CA LEU A 223 18.97 20.25 22.44
C LEU A 223 18.19 18.99 22.23
N TYR A 224 16.98 19.02 22.75
CA TYR A 224 16.04 17.99 22.37
C TYR A 224 15.63 18.18 20.91
N VAL A 225 16.09 17.26 20.05
CA VAL A 225 15.52 17.03 18.74
C VAL A 225 14.57 15.85 18.89
N PRO A 226 13.26 16.07 19.06
CA PRO A 226 12.36 14.96 19.29
C PRO A 226 12.20 14.16 17.99
N GLU A 227 12.62 12.91 18.00
CA GLU A 227 12.30 11.92 17.00
C GLU A 227 11.11 11.10 17.47
N PHE A 228 10.01 11.19 16.75
CA PHE A 228 8.78 10.45 17.02
C PHE A 228 8.79 9.17 16.21
N THR A 229 8.54 8.03 16.85
CA THR A 229 8.55 6.71 16.23
C THR A 229 7.28 5.93 16.55
N TRP A 230 6.88 5.06 15.65
CA TRP A 230 5.77 4.13 15.84
C TRP A 230 5.94 2.89 14.98
N ASP A 231 5.24 1.81 15.33
CA ASP A 231 5.24 0.62 14.51
C ASP A 231 4.39 0.83 13.24
N PRO A 232 4.76 0.25 12.10
CA PRO A 232 4.02 0.40 10.86
C PRO A 232 2.63 -0.21 10.95
N ILE A 233 1.61 0.54 10.53
CA ILE A 233 0.25 0.06 10.38
C ILE A 233 0.06 -0.43 8.94
N PRO A 234 -0.23 -1.72 8.72
CA PRO A 234 -0.44 -2.27 7.38
C PRO A 234 -1.55 -1.54 6.62
N GLY A 235 -1.28 -1.23 5.35
CA GLY A 235 -2.22 -0.48 4.51
C GLY A 235 -2.20 1.04 4.70
N ALA A 236 -1.38 1.58 5.63
CA ALA A 236 -1.21 3.01 5.79
C ALA A 236 -0.46 3.61 4.59
N ALA A 237 -1.04 4.61 3.96
CA ALA A 237 -0.41 5.38 2.89
C ALA A 237 0.44 6.54 3.44
N LYS A 238 0.09 7.04 4.61
CA LYS A 238 0.79 8.09 5.35
C LYS A 238 0.26 8.16 6.78
N TYR A 239 0.91 8.97 7.60
CA TYR A 239 0.52 9.19 8.99
C TYR A 239 0.26 10.68 9.26
N GLU A 240 -0.78 10.95 10.00
CA GLU A 240 -1.04 12.28 10.55
C GLU A 240 -0.42 12.35 11.95
N VAL A 241 0.51 13.28 12.14
CA VAL A 241 1.13 13.55 13.44
C VAL A 241 0.60 14.88 13.98
N GLU A 242 0.26 14.92 15.24
CA GLU A 242 -0.15 16.14 15.93
C GLU A 242 0.68 16.30 17.22
N ILE A 243 1.30 17.48 17.39
CA ILE A 243 2.00 17.86 18.61
C ILE A 243 1.25 19.05 19.20
N ASN A 244 0.94 18.95 20.48
CA ASN A 244 0.14 19.94 21.18
C ASN A 244 0.76 20.29 22.56
N SER A 245 0.54 21.50 23.06
CA SER A 245 0.97 21.93 24.38
C SER A 245 -0.06 21.59 25.48
N VAL A 246 -1.18 20.97 25.14
CA VAL A 246 -2.27 20.57 26.03
C VAL A 246 -2.65 19.12 25.76
N SER A 247 -2.82 18.31 26.79
CA SER A 247 -3.09 16.87 26.72
C SER A 247 -4.40 16.49 26.05
N ASP A 248 -5.39 17.37 26.05
CA ASP A 248 -6.71 17.11 25.46
C ASP A 248 -6.79 17.38 23.94
N PHE A 249 -5.67 17.78 23.33
CA PHE A 249 -5.53 18.09 21.90
C PHE A 249 -6.62 19.02 21.35
N PRO A 250 -6.91 20.15 22.00
CA PRO A 250 -7.91 21.07 21.49
C PRO A 250 -7.47 21.70 20.17
N ALA A 251 -8.42 21.92 19.25
CA ALA A 251 -8.13 22.63 18.03
C ALA A 251 -7.76 24.11 18.31
N GLY A 252 -6.72 24.60 17.64
CA GLY A 252 -6.36 26.02 17.73
C GLY A 252 -4.92 26.28 18.13
N ALA A 253 -4.68 27.37 18.90
CA ALA A 253 -3.34 27.90 19.19
C ALA A 253 -2.41 26.99 20.02
N SER A 254 -2.95 25.97 20.65
CA SER A 254 -2.18 24.96 21.41
C SER A 254 -1.56 23.88 20.53
N LYS A 255 -2.09 23.68 19.31
CA LYS A 255 -1.49 22.83 18.27
C LYS A 255 -0.24 23.54 17.73
N VAL A 256 0.91 22.94 17.91
CA VAL A 256 2.20 23.51 17.51
C VAL A 256 2.79 22.88 16.25
N CYS A 257 2.35 21.67 15.91
CA CYS A 257 2.68 20.91 14.69
C CYS A 257 1.57 19.87 14.43
N CYS A 258 1.30 19.33 13.31
CA CYS A 258 1.88 19.52 11.99
C CYS A 258 0.74 19.73 11.00
N ASP A 259 1.03 20.34 9.86
CA ASP A 259 0.07 20.48 8.77
C ASP A 259 0.10 19.25 7.85
N SER A 260 -0.90 19.11 7.01
CA SER A 260 -1.01 17.96 6.09
C SER A 260 0.16 17.82 5.10
N SER A 261 0.92 18.90 4.90
CA SER A 261 2.16 18.89 4.11
C SER A 261 3.35 18.26 4.82
N ASP A 262 3.25 18.10 6.15
CA ASP A 262 4.31 17.53 6.99
C ASP A 262 4.02 16.08 7.39
N TRP A 263 2.90 15.51 6.92
CA TRP A 263 2.52 14.14 7.26
C TRP A 263 3.46 13.12 6.61
N PRO A 264 4.21 12.33 7.42
CA PRO A 264 5.17 11.37 6.89
C PRO A 264 4.50 10.15 6.27
N ILE A 265 5.18 9.53 5.31
CA ILE A 265 4.87 8.21 4.78
C ILE A 265 5.70 7.10 5.48
N THR A 266 6.62 7.50 6.35
CA THR A 266 7.48 6.63 7.15
C THR A 266 6.92 6.52 8.57
N THR A 267 7.49 5.64 9.37
CA THR A 267 7.11 5.41 10.78
C THR A 267 7.98 6.20 11.76
N THR A 268 8.72 7.17 11.24
CA THR A 268 9.52 8.11 12.02
C THR A 268 9.23 9.53 11.55
N PHE A 269 9.31 10.49 12.45
CA PHE A 269 9.06 11.90 12.16
C PHE A 269 9.94 12.80 13.02
N THR A 270 10.58 13.78 12.38
CA THR A 270 11.29 14.89 13.04
C THR A 270 10.70 16.21 12.53
N PRO A 271 10.34 17.17 13.43
CA PRO A 271 9.90 18.49 12.98
C PRO A 271 11.01 19.21 12.20
N LYS A 272 10.65 20.12 11.31
CA LYS A 272 11.63 20.96 10.58
C LYS A 272 12.03 22.21 11.34
N GLU A 273 11.16 22.67 12.25
CA GLU A 273 11.39 23.80 13.11
C GLU A 273 11.58 23.35 14.54
N THR A 274 12.38 24.08 15.29
CA THR A 274 12.51 23.82 16.73
C THR A 274 11.23 24.20 17.46
N LEU A 275 10.80 23.35 18.39
CA LEU A 275 9.63 23.61 19.23
C LEU A 275 10.00 24.61 20.34
N PRO A 276 9.12 25.54 20.75
CA PRO A 276 9.30 26.34 21.96
C PRO A 276 9.52 25.49 23.22
N ASN A 277 10.15 26.10 24.24
CA ASN A 277 10.34 25.41 25.51
C ASN A 277 8.99 25.19 26.19
N ASN A 278 8.59 23.95 26.37
CA ASN A 278 7.33 23.56 27.00
C ASN A 278 7.28 22.04 27.24
N THR A 279 6.25 21.59 27.98
CA THR A 279 5.81 20.19 27.97
C THR A 279 4.86 19.98 26.80
N TYR A 280 5.06 18.91 26.06
CA TYR A 280 4.28 18.55 24.88
C TYR A 280 3.65 17.19 25.00
N TYR A 281 2.51 17.05 24.32
CA TYR A 281 1.77 15.84 24.12
C TYR A 281 1.70 15.62 22.62
N TRP A 282 1.74 14.38 22.18
CA TRP A 282 1.64 14.07 20.77
C TRP A 282 0.85 12.81 20.51
N ARG A 283 0.34 12.71 19.31
CA ARG A 283 -0.40 11.56 18.86
C ARG A 283 -0.21 11.35 17.36
N VAL A 284 -0.42 10.11 16.93
CA VAL A 284 -0.31 9.72 15.52
C VAL A 284 -1.51 8.86 15.12
N ARG A 285 -1.93 8.99 13.88
CA ARG A 285 -2.89 8.07 13.27
C ARG A 285 -2.51 7.79 11.84
N ALA A 286 -2.85 6.57 11.37
CA ALA A 286 -2.67 6.19 9.99
C ALA A 286 -3.77 6.78 9.09
N ILE A 287 -3.41 7.05 7.84
CA ILE A 287 -4.31 7.44 6.76
C ILE A 287 -4.13 6.40 5.65
N ASN A 288 -5.20 5.74 5.22
CA ASN A 288 -5.15 4.74 4.15
C ASN A 288 -5.06 5.40 2.75
N ALA A 289 -4.98 4.58 1.71
CA ALA A 289 -4.87 5.05 0.32
C ALA A 289 -6.11 5.82 -0.18
N HIS A 290 -7.28 5.67 0.45
CA HIS A 290 -8.49 6.44 0.18
C HIS A 290 -8.56 7.77 0.94
N GLY A 291 -7.61 8.04 1.84
CA GLY A 291 -7.60 9.24 2.68
C GLY A 291 -8.43 9.10 3.96
N GLU A 292 -8.86 7.90 4.31
CA GLU A 292 -9.59 7.64 5.56
C GLU A 292 -8.61 7.53 6.71
N ALA A 293 -8.93 8.16 7.84
CA ALA A 293 -8.13 8.18 9.04
C ALA A 293 -8.54 7.07 10.00
N GLY A 294 -7.56 6.34 10.52
CA GLY A 294 -7.73 5.45 11.67
C GLY A 294 -7.83 6.22 13.00
N ASP A 295 -7.85 5.50 14.09
CA ASP A 295 -7.90 6.08 15.44
C ASP A 295 -6.57 6.74 15.83
N TRP A 296 -6.65 7.70 16.76
CA TRP A 296 -5.48 8.32 17.32
C TRP A 296 -4.78 7.40 18.32
N ASN A 297 -3.46 7.31 18.21
CA ASN A 297 -2.59 6.67 19.16
C ASN A 297 -1.75 7.76 19.86
N GLU A 298 -1.87 7.86 21.16
CA GLU A 298 -1.14 8.84 21.95
C GLU A 298 0.25 8.31 22.29
N GLY A 299 1.26 9.16 22.13
CA GLY A 299 2.61 8.88 22.54
C GLY A 299 2.92 9.40 23.94
N PRO A 300 4.07 9.03 24.53
CA PRO A 300 4.53 9.56 25.80
C PRO A 300 4.72 11.08 25.69
N SER A 301 4.34 11.82 26.74
CA SER A 301 4.62 13.25 26.82
C SER A 301 6.12 13.49 26.98
N PHE A 302 6.61 14.61 26.47
CA PHE A 302 8.02 15.00 26.59
C PHE A 302 8.16 16.48 26.96
N VAL A 303 9.30 16.83 27.53
CA VAL A 303 9.66 18.20 27.89
C VAL A 303 10.73 18.69 26.93
N LYS A 304 10.41 19.72 26.15
CA LYS A 304 11.36 20.40 25.27
C LYS A 304 12.05 21.51 26.04
N THR A 305 13.37 21.46 26.10
CA THR A 305 14.21 22.50 26.67
C THR A 305 15.30 22.90 25.69
N PHE A 306 15.45 24.18 25.45
CA PHE A 306 16.57 24.77 24.73
C PHE A 306 17.18 25.85 25.59
N ALA A 307 18.44 25.70 25.97
CA ALA A 307 19.18 26.68 26.78
C ALA A 307 18.39 27.22 28.01
N ASN A 308 17.57 26.34 28.62
CA ASN A 308 16.75 26.65 29.78
C ASN A 308 17.29 25.99 31.02
N TYR A 309 17.16 26.66 32.17
CA TYR A 309 17.61 26.19 33.47
C TYR A 309 16.51 25.54 34.30
N PRO A 310 16.70 24.36 34.87
CA PRO A 310 16.70 24.30 36.33
C PRO A 310 17.96 23.70 36.93
N ASP A 311 18.91 23.21 36.14
CA ASP A 311 20.12 22.63 36.68
C ASP A 311 21.36 23.29 36.04
N LEU A 312 22.08 24.06 36.84
CA LEU A 312 23.17 24.96 36.47
C LEU A 312 24.41 24.28 35.87
N SER A 313 24.41 22.95 35.72
CA SER A 313 25.63 22.24 35.34
C SER A 313 25.81 21.94 33.88
N GLU A 314 24.73 21.90 33.05
CA GLU A 314 24.90 21.38 31.71
C GLU A 314 24.17 22.14 30.55
N VAL A 315 23.19 23.06 30.83
CA VAL A 315 22.37 23.72 29.81
C VAL A 315 22.38 25.24 29.93
N GLY A 316 22.66 25.96 28.84
CA GLY A 316 22.65 27.41 28.82
C GLY A 316 23.97 28.05 28.42
N ILE A 317 24.11 29.34 28.72
CA ILE A 317 25.39 30.06 28.49
C ILE A 317 26.41 29.59 29.50
N LYS A 318 27.49 28.95 29.05
CA LYS A 318 28.62 28.51 29.86
C LYS A 318 29.74 29.50 29.76
N ASN A 319 30.60 29.53 30.80
CA ASN A 319 31.81 30.36 30.85
C ASN A 319 31.53 31.81 30.48
N LEU A 320 30.39 32.38 30.94
CA LEU A 320 30.10 33.79 30.76
C LEU A 320 31.06 34.61 31.62
N HIS A 321 31.98 35.36 31.01
CA HIS A 321 33.06 36.05 31.70
C HIS A 321 33.45 37.36 31.00
N MET A 322 34.20 38.18 31.70
CA MET A 322 34.92 39.32 31.13
C MET A 322 36.27 38.84 30.61
N ARG A 323 36.57 39.14 29.35
CA ARG A 323 37.86 38.79 28.74
C ARG A 323 38.93 39.78 29.14
N ASP A 324 40.13 39.34 29.56
CA ASP A 324 41.28 40.18 29.80
C ASP A 324 41.87 40.69 28.48
N THR A 325 42.00 41.98 28.37
CA THR A 325 42.56 42.65 27.19
C THR A 325 44.07 42.92 27.31
N SER A 326 44.67 42.75 28.50
CA SER A 326 46.11 42.88 28.66
C SER A 326 46.87 41.65 28.17
N ASP A 327 46.20 40.48 28.15
CA ASP A 327 46.68 39.24 27.53
C ASP A 327 45.53 38.57 26.77
N PRO A 328 45.42 38.76 25.45
CA PRO A 328 44.29 38.28 24.63
C PRO A 328 44.12 36.76 24.64
N GLY A 329 45.08 35.98 25.13
CA GLY A 329 45.02 34.52 25.25
C GLY A 329 44.55 34.00 26.59
N THR A 330 44.30 34.86 27.60
CA THR A 330 43.86 34.45 28.94
C THR A 330 42.48 34.96 29.27
N ASP A 331 41.67 34.09 29.84
CA ASP A 331 40.36 34.45 30.42
C ASP A 331 40.57 35.11 31.79
N PHE A 332 39.76 36.11 32.08
CA PHE A 332 39.77 36.79 33.35
C PHE A 332 39.05 35.95 34.42
N ASP A 333 39.61 35.91 35.66
CA ASP A 333 38.96 35.27 36.80
C ASP A 333 37.76 36.11 37.28
N PRO A 334 36.51 35.61 37.13
CA PRO A 334 35.30 36.36 37.50
C PRO A 334 35.16 36.61 39.01
N ASP A 335 35.95 35.93 39.84
CA ASP A 335 35.83 36.01 41.32
C ASP A 335 36.50 37.25 41.91
N THR A 336 36.93 38.23 41.11
CA THR A 336 37.51 39.48 41.60
C THR A 336 36.44 40.55 41.88
N PRO A 337 35.99 40.80 43.08
CA PRO A 337 34.96 41.75 43.44
C PRO A 337 35.28 43.19 42.98
N GLY A 338 34.30 43.88 42.35
CA GLY A 338 34.45 45.31 42.02
C GLY A 338 35.38 45.57 40.84
N TYR A 339 35.53 44.65 39.92
CA TYR A 339 36.37 44.76 38.75
C TYR A 339 36.09 46.05 37.94
N GLN A 340 37.17 46.80 37.75
CA GLN A 340 37.14 48.05 36.95
C GLN A 340 37.79 47.78 35.61
N THR A 341 37.04 47.98 34.53
CA THR A 341 37.57 47.83 33.17
C THR A 341 37.46 49.14 32.36
N GLN A 342 38.43 49.40 31.53
CA GLN A 342 38.36 50.40 30.47
C GLN A 342 37.87 49.83 29.16
N LEU A 343 37.85 48.49 28.99
CA LEU A 343 37.45 47.80 27.82
C LEU A 343 36.62 46.55 28.18
N PRO A 344 35.29 46.70 28.34
CA PRO A 344 34.47 45.54 28.65
C PRO A 344 34.27 44.68 27.39
N ILE A 345 34.91 43.53 27.37
CA ILE A 345 34.67 42.48 26.36
C ILE A 345 34.00 41.34 27.11
N ILE A 346 32.76 41.05 26.74
CA ILE A 346 32.01 39.93 27.31
C ILE A 346 32.18 38.74 26.38
N ALA A 347 32.51 37.57 26.93
CA ALA A 347 32.68 36.33 26.20
C ALA A 347 31.93 35.19 26.88
N TRP A 348 31.56 34.19 26.11
CA TRP A 348 30.90 32.96 26.54
C TRP A 348 31.16 31.81 25.56
N ASP A 349 30.96 30.58 25.99
CA ASP A 349 31.04 29.38 25.14
C ASP A 349 29.87 29.31 24.16
N PRO A 350 30.12 28.79 22.95
CA PRO A 350 29.05 28.59 22.00
C PRO A 350 28.03 27.57 22.53
N VAL A 351 26.74 27.92 22.48
CA VAL A 351 25.65 27.01 22.82
C VAL A 351 25.28 26.16 21.59
N PRO A 352 25.31 24.84 21.71
CA PRO A 352 24.91 23.96 20.64
C PRO A 352 23.52 24.31 20.08
N GLY A 353 23.39 24.42 18.75
CA GLY A 353 22.15 24.79 18.07
C GLY A 353 21.73 26.27 18.23
N ALA A 354 22.52 27.10 18.89
CA ALA A 354 22.29 28.53 18.88
C ALA A 354 22.74 29.13 17.55
N SER A 355 21.87 29.92 16.94
CA SER A 355 22.20 30.70 15.75
C SER A 355 22.72 32.09 16.08
N SER A 356 22.38 32.58 17.25
CA SER A 356 22.74 33.93 17.71
C SER A 356 22.42 34.08 19.20
N TYR A 357 22.82 35.21 19.72
CA TYR A 357 22.67 35.54 21.14
C TYR A 357 22.05 36.93 21.32
N GLN A 358 21.39 37.13 22.45
CA GLN A 358 20.92 38.42 22.88
C GLN A 358 21.66 38.79 24.16
N VAL A 359 22.35 39.92 24.12
CA VAL A 359 23.08 40.51 25.24
C VAL A 359 22.31 41.69 25.78
N ASN A 360 22.08 41.70 27.06
CA ASN A 360 21.39 42.75 27.78
C ASN A 360 22.33 43.33 28.85
N VAL A 361 22.67 44.60 28.71
CA VAL A 361 23.52 45.31 29.68
C VAL A 361 22.68 46.39 30.34
N GLY A 362 22.65 46.37 31.67
CA GLY A 362 21.89 47.27 32.49
C GLY A 362 22.74 47.98 33.55
N HIS A 363 22.22 49.03 34.17
CA HIS A 363 22.83 49.67 35.33
C HIS A 363 22.58 48.80 36.57
N TYR A 364 23.59 48.68 37.42
CA TYR A 364 23.44 48.16 38.74
C TYR A 364 23.20 49.30 39.75
N ASP A 365 22.16 49.17 40.56
CA ASP A 365 21.82 50.11 41.61
C ASP A 365 22.22 49.48 42.96
N ALA A 366 23.38 49.92 43.48
CA ALA A 366 23.91 49.43 44.78
C ALA A 366 23.03 49.82 45.98
N GLY A 367 22.09 50.78 45.81
CA GLY A 367 21.21 51.22 46.93
C GLY A 367 20.05 50.25 47.17
N ILE A 368 19.68 49.47 46.18
CA ILE A 368 18.61 48.45 46.23
C ILE A 368 19.09 47.05 45.85
N ASP A 369 20.39 46.90 45.61
CA ASP A 369 21.04 45.67 45.19
C ASP A 369 20.29 45.01 43.99
N HIS A 370 20.08 45.81 42.94
CA HIS A 370 19.30 45.37 41.80
C HIS A 370 19.87 45.84 40.48
N CYS A 371 19.76 44.99 39.49
CA CYS A 371 20.08 45.26 38.10
C CYS A 371 18.87 45.76 37.33
N ASP A 372 18.93 46.97 36.79
CA ASP A 372 17.86 47.52 35.95
C ASP A 372 17.99 47.04 34.51
N PHE A 373 17.33 45.96 34.22
CA PHE A 373 17.13 45.42 32.85
C PHE A 373 15.79 45.82 32.23
N GLY A 374 14.94 46.59 32.93
CA GLY A 374 13.54 46.81 32.59
C GLY A 374 13.22 48.02 31.75
N ASN A 375 14.01 49.12 31.78
CA ASN A 375 13.67 50.39 31.13
C ASN A 375 14.49 50.69 29.85
N ALA A 376 13.83 50.67 28.70
CA ALA A 376 14.47 50.81 27.38
C ALA A 376 14.98 52.22 27.06
N SER A 377 14.72 53.22 27.91
CA SER A 377 14.93 54.62 27.47
C SER A 377 16.20 55.27 27.98
N THR A 378 16.82 54.78 29.07
CA THR A 378 17.98 55.50 29.65
C THR A 378 19.09 54.59 30.26
N SER A 379 18.87 53.32 30.43
CA SER A 379 19.75 52.49 31.26
C SER A 379 20.03 51.08 30.69
N ARG A 380 19.61 50.80 29.48
CA ARG A 380 19.64 49.43 28.93
C ARG A 380 20.16 49.36 27.51
N TRP A 381 21.13 48.52 27.29
CA TRP A 381 21.54 48.11 25.93
C TRP A 381 21.08 46.67 25.65
N LEU A 382 20.14 46.51 24.78
CA LEU A 382 19.69 45.22 24.25
C LEU A 382 20.21 45.05 22.85
N SER A 383 21.14 44.12 22.64
CA SER A 383 21.74 43.89 21.34
C SER A 383 21.71 42.42 20.97
N SER A 384 21.68 42.12 19.68
CA SER A 384 21.77 40.73 19.14
C SER A 384 23.11 40.57 18.40
N THR A 385 23.75 39.41 18.60
CA THR A 385 24.99 39.05 17.93
C THR A 385 24.97 37.60 17.51
N ALA A 386 25.61 37.28 16.39
CA ALA A 386 25.92 35.88 16.00
C ALA A 386 27.32 35.46 16.43
N SER A 387 28.01 36.32 17.21
CA SER A 387 29.30 36.02 17.82
C SER A 387 29.14 35.61 19.27
N THR A 388 30.07 34.88 19.82
CA THR A 388 30.22 34.58 21.26
C THR A 388 30.89 35.67 22.02
N TYR A 389 31.02 36.86 21.43
CA TYR A 389 31.59 38.03 22.01
C TYR A 389 30.66 39.25 21.95
N TRP A 390 30.73 40.14 22.93
CA TRP A 390 30.05 41.42 22.93
C TRP A 390 31.01 42.52 23.38
N THR A 391 30.98 43.64 22.62
CA THR A 391 31.70 44.87 22.99
C THR A 391 30.74 46.05 22.91
N PRO A 392 30.88 47.11 23.72
CA PRO A 392 30.07 48.29 23.59
C PRO A 392 30.39 49.08 22.30
N LEU A 393 29.37 49.62 21.69
CA LEU A 393 29.52 50.56 20.53
C LEU A 393 29.27 52.00 20.98
N GLY A 394 29.70 52.96 20.19
CA GLY A 394 29.34 54.35 20.35
C GLY A 394 28.03 54.72 19.62
N GLN A 395 27.50 55.92 19.95
CA GLN A 395 26.40 56.51 19.15
C GLN A 395 26.90 56.83 17.74
N LEU A 396 26.15 56.33 16.72
CA LEU A 396 26.55 56.53 15.35
C LEU A 396 26.49 58.03 14.98
N PRO A 397 27.59 58.65 14.54
CA PRO A 397 27.59 60.02 14.09
C PRO A 397 26.69 60.25 12.88
N SER A 398 26.13 61.45 12.72
CA SER A 398 25.34 61.88 11.57
C SER A 398 26.16 61.92 10.25
N ASP A 399 27.45 62.27 10.38
CA ASP A 399 28.39 62.36 9.27
C ASP A 399 29.27 61.10 9.17
N LYS A 400 28.89 60.21 8.25
CA LYS A 400 29.66 58.98 7.99
C LYS A 400 30.86 59.28 7.09
N PRO A 401 32.02 58.61 7.30
CA PRO A 401 33.21 58.83 6.47
C PRO A 401 33.08 58.24 5.06
N PHE A 402 32.01 57.54 4.76
CA PHE A 402 31.76 56.88 3.48
C PHE A 402 30.28 56.98 3.08
N PRO A 403 29.99 57.22 1.78
CA PRO A 403 28.64 57.51 1.34
C PRO A 403 27.70 56.29 1.21
N SER A 404 28.21 55.07 1.17
CA SER A 404 27.45 53.86 0.95
C SER A 404 28.04 52.67 1.71
N GLY A 405 27.15 51.93 2.33
CA GLY A 405 27.46 50.72 3.11
C GLY A 405 26.20 50.18 3.80
N PRO A 406 26.25 49.00 4.36
CA PRO A 406 25.15 48.45 5.15
C PRO A 406 24.85 49.33 6.37
N SER A 407 23.69 49.22 6.98
CA SER A 407 23.36 50.00 8.18
C SER A 407 24.31 49.62 9.33
N ALA A 408 24.97 50.62 9.93
CA ALA A 408 25.82 50.44 11.09
C ALA A 408 24.98 50.20 12.36
N SER A 409 25.55 49.42 13.29
CA SER A 409 25.02 49.28 14.63
C SER A 409 25.52 50.35 15.57
N SER A 410 24.70 50.82 16.49
CA SER A 410 25.07 51.80 17.50
C SER A 410 24.35 51.50 18.82
N ASP A 411 25.03 51.84 19.92
CA ASP A 411 24.44 51.76 21.27
C ASP A 411 24.06 53.19 21.73
N GLN A 412 23.04 53.28 22.54
CA GLN A 412 22.67 54.51 23.23
C GLN A 412 22.17 54.21 24.63
N PRO A 413 22.55 55.08 25.60
CA PRO A 413 23.68 56.00 25.66
C PRO A 413 25.04 55.32 25.83
N GLY A 414 26.17 55.98 25.77
CA GLY A 414 27.51 55.40 26.11
C GLY A 414 27.68 55.07 27.57
N LEU A 415 28.65 54.21 27.87
CA LEU A 415 28.98 53.85 29.25
C LEU A 415 29.46 55.09 30.05
N THR A 416 29.04 55.18 31.32
CA THR A 416 29.39 56.30 32.21
C THR A 416 30.54 55.89 33.14
N PRO A 417 31.67 56.61 33.16
CA PRO A 417 32.77 56.27 34.06
C PRO A 417 32.36 56.26 35.52
N GLY A 418 32.83 55.24 36.26
CA GLY A 418 32.53 55.01 37.68
C GLY A 418 31.18 54.31 37.93
N GLN A 419 30.41 54.07 36.90
CA GLN A 419 29.10 53.36 37.00
C GLN A 419 29.30 51.85 36.98
N PRO A 420 28.72 51.10 37.91
CA PRO A 420 28.64 49.66 37.82
C PRO A 420 27.54 49.16 36.85
N TYR A 421 27.79 48.10 36.14
CA TYR A 421 26.92 47.51 35.15
C TYR A 421 26.67 46.01 35.39
N CYS A 422 25.49 45.56 35.06
CA CYS A 422 25.11 44.16 34.97
C CYS A 422 25.09 43.70 33.53
N VAL A 423 25.35 42.41 33.31
CA VAL A 423 25.28 41.75 31.99
C VAL A 423 24.52 40.47 32.10
N GLN A 424 23.61 40.26 31.16
CA GLN A 424 22.97 38.96 30.98
C GLN A 424 22.94 38.58 29.50
N VAL A 425 23.10 37.29 29.22
CA VAL A 425 23.15 36.75 27.90
C VAL A 425 22.17 35.59 27.78
N ARG A 426 21.49 35.49 26.66
CA ARG A 426 20.71 34.28 26.30
C ARG A 426 20.92 33.87 24.88
N ALA A 427 20.80 32.56 24.65
CA ALA A 427 20.89 31.99 23.32
C ALA A 427 19.54 32.05 22.54
N ARG A 428 19.61 32.08 21.23
CA ARG A 428 18.51 31.94 20.32
C ARG A 428 18.73 30.75 19.40
N SER A 429 17.75 29.84 19.32
CA SER A 429 17.84 28.63 18.51
C SER A 429 17.95 28.91 17.01
N GLY A 430 18.39 27.90 16.28
CA GLY A 430 18.21 27.83 14.84
C GLY A 430 16.74 27.89 14.43
N ARG A 431 16.46 28.33 13.18
CA ARG A 431 15.12 28.44 12.62
C ARG A 431 15.16 28.46 11.10
N VAL A 432 14.20 27.84 10.46
CA VAL A 432 14.00 27.95 9.01
C VAL A 432 13.30 29.29 8.69
N ASN A 433 12.27 29.60 9.46
CA ASN A 433 11.48 30.82 9.30
C ASN A 433 11.99 31.91 10.27
N LEU A 434 12.23 33.13 9.78
CA LEU A 434 12.71 34.25 10.56
C LEU A 434 11.79 34.69 11.72
N ASN A 435 10.52 34.29 11.68
CA ASN A 435 9.51 34.74 12.64
C ASN A 435 9.28 33.83 13.85
N SER A 436 10.00 32.71 13.97
CA SER A 436 9.77 31.71 15.01
C SER A 436 11.04 31.33 15.79
N PRO A 437 11.78 32.30 16.39
CA PRO A 437 12.92 31.94 17.21
C PRO A 437 12.49 31.36 18.56
N VAL A 438 13.20 30.37 19.05
CA VAL A 438 13.13 29.91 20.45
C VAL A 438 14.26 30.54 21.24
N TRP A 439 13.94 31.14 22.37
CA TRP A 439 14.89 31.78 23.25
C TRP A 439 15.16 30.87 24.45
N GLY A 440 16.42 30.75 24.83
CA GLY A 440 16.80 30.26 26.15
C GLY A 440 16.60 31.32 27.22
N ASP A 441 16.83 30.93 28.45
CA ASP A 441 16.82 31.86 29.59
C ASP A 441 18.07 32.71 29.60
N PHE A 442 17.97 33.86 30.28
CA PHE A 442 19.13 34.72 30.51
C PHE A 442 20.04 34.15 31.62
N THR A 443 21.32 34.05 31.29
CA THR A 443 22.39 33.82 32.25
C THR A 443 22.99 35.17 32.60
N GLN A 444 23.08 35.50 33.85
CA GLN A 444 23.67 36.76 34.34
C GLN A 444 25.14 36.53 34.66
N LEU A 445 25.99 37.49 34.27
CA LEU A 445 27.34 37.59 34.76
C LEU A 445 27.32 38.29 36.13
N ASP A 446 27.81 37.62 37.15
CA ASP A 446 27.90 38.13 38.53
C ASP A 446 29.35 38.05 39.03
N ASP A 447 29.88 39.17 39.47
CA ASP A 447 31.22 39.29 40.06
C ASP A 447 31.22 39.06 41.60
N GLY A 448 30.13 38.53 42.15
CA GLY A 448 29.94 38.35 43.61
C GLY A 448 29.52 39.60 44.34
N THR A 449 29.39 40.74 43.69
CA THR A 449 28.90 42.02 44.23
C THR A 449 27.56 42.44 43.68
N GLY A 450 26.94 41.61 42.75
CA GLY A 450 25.69 41.88 42.09
C GLY A 450 25.85 42.66 40.79
N SER A 451 27.03 43.23 40.51
CA SER A 451 27.38 43.85 39.22
C SER A 451 28.33 42.95 38.43
N ALA A 452 28.38 43.13 37.10
CA ALA A 452 29.33 42.43 36.22
C ALA A 452 30.69 43.19 36.20
N PHE A 453 30.62 44.49 36.09
CA PHE A 453 31.83 45.33 36.07
C PHE A 453 31.50 46.77 36.41
N THR A 454 32.54 47.53 36.88
CA THR A 454 32.49 48.98 36.97
C THR A 454 33.29 49.59 35.82
N PHE A 455 32.66 50.48 35.04
CA PHE A 455 33.35 51.13 33.93
C PHE A 455 34.35 52.15 34.42
N ALA A 456 35.65 51.91 34.21
CA ALA A 456 36.73 52.77 34.72
C ALA A 456 36.97 54.05 33.89
N GLY A 457 36.32 54.16 32.76
CA GLY A 457 36.46 55.29 31.80
C GLY A 457 37.04 54.81 30.47
N TYR A 458 36.91 55.67 29.46
CA TYR A 458 37.42 55.33 28.12
C TYR A 458 38.94 55.29 28.10
N PRO A 459 39.54 54.31 27.37
CA PRO A 459 40.99 54.21 27.25
C PRO A 459 41.59 55.46 26.63
N THR A 460 42.63 56.00 27.27
CA THR A 460 43.29 57.22 26.80
C THR A 460 44.58 56.96 26.04
N GLY A 461 44.87 55.72 25.72
CA GLY A 461 46.09 55.25 25.04
C GLY A 461 47.39 55.61 25.76
N GLY A 462 48.39 54.73 25.77
CA GLY A 462 49.76 55.00 26.21
C GLY A 462 50.47 55.97 25.28
N ALA A 463 51.57 56.59 25.76
CA ALA A 463 52.40 57.39 24.90
C ALA A 463 53.00 56.55 23.78
N CYS A 464 52.72 56.88 22.53
CA CYS A 464 53.32 56.22 21.37
C CYS A 464 54.85 56.33 21.39
N SER A 465 55.53 55.24 21.26
CA SER A 465 56.99 55.22 21.05
C SER A 465 57.29 55.40 19.59
N PRO A 466 58.15 56.16 19.13
CA PRO A 466 58.34 57.44 18.49
C PRO A 466 57.65 57.61 17.09
N THR A 467 56.76 56.78 16.61
CA THR A 467 56.21 56.92 15.24
C THR A 467 54.83 56.33 15.06
N CYS A 468 53.87 56.55 15.98
CA CYS A 468 52.44 56.20 15.68
C CYS A 468 51.90 57.09 14.56
N ASN A 469 51.36 56.51 13.55
CA ASN A 469 50.57 57.26 12.56
C ASN A 469 49.20 57.58 13.17
N THR A 470 48.97 58.82 13.49
CA THR A 470 47.71 59.29 14.09
C THR A 470 46.51 59.26 13.11
N ASN A 471 46.72 58.89 11.85
CA ASN A 471 45.70 58.86 10.84
C ASN A 471 45.11 57.45 10.57
N TYR A 472 45.85 56.42 10.86
CA TYR A 472 45.41 55.03 10.77
C TYR A 472 46.33 54.13 11.61
N LEU A 473 45.83 52.93 12.01
CA LEU A 473 46.66 51.95 12.73
C LEU A 473 47.67 51.30 11.79
N GLY A 474 48.90 51.12 12.34
CA GLY A 474 49.91 50.29 11.68
C GLY A 474 49.58 48.81 11.77
N HIS A 475 50.29 47.97 11.03
CA HIS A 475 50.11 46.52 11.06
C HIS A 475 50.23 45.91 12.48
N ASP A 476 51.18 46.40 13.30
CA ASP A 476 51.49 45.88 14.63
C ASP A 476 50.49 46.37 15.71
N ASP A 477 49.55 47.25 15.36
CA ASP A 477 48.51 47.76 16.27
C ASP A 477 47.27 46.87 16.29
N TYR A 478 47.14 45.92 15.34
CA TYR A 478 45.99 45.00 15.27
C TYR A 478 46.28 43.72 16.10
N LEU A 479 45.45 43.43 17.08
CA LEU A 479 45.67 42.31 18.00
C LEU A 479 44.82 41.06 17.66
N LEU A 480 43.56 41.26 17.29
CA LEU A 480 42.63 40.21 16.92
C LEU A 480 41.68 40.66 15.79
N PRO A 481 41.30 39.79 14.89
CA PRO A 481 41.91 38.48 14.65
C PRO A 481 43.35 38.66 14.22
N GLU A 482 44.27 37.93 14.85
CA GLU A 482 45.69 38.02 14.56
C GLU A 482 46.01 37.49 13.20
N ARG A 483 46.82 38.28 12.48
CA ARG A 483 47.46 37.82 11.32
C ARG A 483 48.94 38.04 11.39
N PHE A 484 49.69 36.97 11.13
CA PHE A 484 51.13 37.02 11.03
C PHE A 484 51.56 36.69 9.60
N ALA A 485 52.26 37.60 9.07
CA ALA A 485 53.08 37.63 7.85
C ALA A 485 52.61 36.97 6.56
N ASP A 486 52.10 35.74 6.56
CA ASP A 486 51.90 35.03 5.29
C ASP A 486 50.59 34.22 5.14
N ASP A 487 49.72 34.11 6.17
CA ASP A 487 48.45 33.40 6.02
C ASP A 487 47.34 34.01 6.89
N PRO A 488 46.22 34.41 6.33
CA PRO A 488 45.09 34.98 7.08
C PRO A 488 44.51 33.91 8.02
N VAL A 489 44.30 34.28 9.29
CA VAL A 489 43.70 33.40 10.28
C VAL A 489 42.29 33.04 9.85
N ALA A 490 41.98 31.74 9.74
CA ALA A 490 40.64 31.26 9.51
C ALA A 490 39.85 31.31 10.84
N VAL A 491 38.73 32.02 10.84
CA VAL A 491 37.79 32.06 11.98
C VAL A 491 36.52 31.27 11.61
N THR A 492 35.99 30.51 12.56
CA THR A 492 34.79 29.69 12.37
C THR A 492 33.50 30.48 12.57
N SER A 493 33.51 31.46 13.47
CA SER A 493 32.41 32.39 13.74
C SER A 493 32.80 33.83 13.35
N ASN A 494 31.94 34.82 13.67
CA ASN A 494 32.28 36.21 13.49
C ASN A 494 33.45 36.59 14.41
N PRO A 495 34.49 37.25 13.84
CA PRO A 495 35.69 37.55 14.62
C PRO A 495 35.43 38.67 15.66
N LEU A 496 36.20 38.61 16.76
CA LEU A 496 36.41 39.76 17.63
C LEU A 496 37.58 40.57 17.07
N PHE A 497 37.36 41.86 16.75
CA PHE A 497 38.41 42.78 16.33
C PHE A 497 38.94 43.51 17.55
N VAL A 498 40.22 43.46 17.79
CA VAL A 498 40.90 44.19 18.90
C VAL A 498 42.15 44.87 18.34
N TRP A 499 42.44 46.03 18.82
CA TRP A 499 43.63 46.79 18.46
C TRP A 499 44.18 47.60 19.62
N ASN A 500 45.41 48.05 19.48
CA ASN A 500 46.04 48.91 20.49
C ASN A 500 45.40 50.29 20.53
N PRO A 501 45.02 50.84 21.70
CA PRO A 501 44.50 52.18 21.82
C PRO A 501 45.58 53.21 21.49
N ILE A 502 45.23 54.22 20.68
CA ILE A 502 46.11 55.27 20.20
C ILE A 502 46.02 56.47 21.14
N ALA A 503 47.17 56.99 21.59
CA ALA A 503 47.22 58.17 22.45
C ALA A 503 46.55 59.39 21.80
N GLY A 504 45.65 60.07 22.52
CA GLY A 504 44.98 61.26 22.09
C GLY A 504 43.79 61.01 21.16
N GLN A 505 43.48 59.79 20.80
CA GLN A 505 42.27 59.42 20.05
C GLN A 505 41.13 59.18 21.00
N GLN A 506 39.89 59.56 20.58
CA GLN A 506 38.69 59.45 21.44
C GLN A 506 37.65 58.45 20.90
N SER A 507 37.79 58.11 19.59
CA SER A 507 36.87 57.20 18.94
C SER A 507 37.52 56.53 17.73
N TYR A 508 36.88 55.47 17.21
CA TYR A 508 37.37 54.66 16.14
C TYR A 508 36.23 54.27 15.19
N TRP A 509 36.50 54.27 13.88
CA TRP A 509 35.69 53.62 12.88
C TRP A 509 36.38 52.30 12.51
N VAL A 510 35.63 51.21 12.62
CA VAL A 510 36.07 49.90 12.15
C VAL A 510 35.35 49.65 10.83
N ILE A 511 36.06 49.24 9.78
CA ILE A 511 35.52 49.00 8.46
C ILE A 511 36.00 47.66 7.97
N VAL A 512 35.09 46.82 7.46
CA VAL A 512 35.38 45.48 6.91
C VAL A 512 34.93 45.42 5.44
N SER A 513 35.78 44.97 4.57
CA SER A 513 35.57 44.89 3.11
C SER A 513 35.94 43.54 2.55
N LYS A 514 35.32 43.16 1.42
CA LYS A 514 35.71 42.02 0.60
C LYS A 514 36.93 42.22 -0.27
N ASP A 515 37.39 43.50 -0.40
CA ASP A 515 38.57 43.82 -1.18
C ASP A 515 39.51 44.78 -0.45
N ALA A 516 40.81 44.66 -0.72
CA ALA A 516 41.88 45.45 -0.12
C ALA A 516 41.81 46.95 -0.44
N SER A 517 41.00 47.37 -1.44
CA SER A 517 40.79 48.74 -1.80
C SER A 517 39.58 49.38 -1.11
N PHE A 518 38.88 48.62 -0.28
CA PHE A 518 37.70 49.00 0.49
C PHE A 518 36.58 49.59 -0.41
N THR A 519 36.43 49.07 -1.61
CA THR A 519 35.33 49.43 -2.53
C THR A 519 34.08 48.60 -2.26
N ASN A 520 34.20 47.39 -1.70
CA ASN A 520 33.11 46.49 -1.35
C ASN A 520 33.01 46.31 0.18
N ILE A 521 32.58 47.40 0.84
CA ILE A 521 32.40 47.43 2.29
C ILE A 521 31.18 46.57 2.67
N ILE A 522 31.38 45.60 3.54
CA ILE A 522 30.38 44.69 4.01
C ILE A 522 29.91 44.96 5.45
N ASP A 523 30.79 45.58 6.25
CA ASP A 523 30.50 45.98 7.61
C ASP A 523 31.26 47.22 8.03
N TYR A 524 30.68 48.01 8.97
CA TYR A 524 31.36 49.07 9.63
C TYR A 524 30.70 49.38 10.97
N ALA A 525 31.49 49.83 11.93
CA ALA A 525 31.03 50.20 13.23
C ALA A 525 31.78 51.45 13.76
N PHE A 526 31.10 52.18 14.62
CA PHE A 526 31.67 53.30 15.36
C PHE A 526 31.74 52.89 16.81
N THR A 527 32.93 53.05 17.42
CA THR A 527 33.17 52.71 18.83
C THR A 527 34.13 53.68 19.48
N ARG A 528 34.01 53.81 20.80
CA ARG A 528 34.99 54.54 21.65
C ARG A 528 35.99 53.60 22.33
N PHE A 529 35.89 52.31 22.02
CA PHE A 529 36.71 51.24 22.57
C PHE A 529 37.63 50.66 21.51
N PRO A 530 38.84 50.23 21.87
CA PRO A 530 39.75 49.58 20.94
C PRO A 530 39.35 48.10 20.65
N ALA A 531 38.05 47.81 20.59
CA ALA A 531 37.53 46.50 20.24
C ALA A 531 36.17 46.62 19.56
N TYR A 532 35.86 45.64 18.65
CA TYR A 532 34.57 45.50 17.98
C TYR A 532 34.20 44.05 17.85
N ALA A 533 33.06 43.66 18.41
CA ALA A 533 32.39 42.42 18.13
C ALA A 533 31.23 42.68 17.20
N VAL A 534 31.13 41.87 16.14
CA VAL A 534 30.14 42.06 15.06
C VAL A 534 28.73 41.90 15.60
N ARG A 535 27.91 42.94 15.41
CA ARG A 535 26.47 42.90 15.76
C ARG A 535 25.65 43.85 14.90
N THR A 536 24.37 43.66 14.86
CA THR A 536 23.45 44.51 14.12
C THR A 536 22.17 44.72 14.92
N GLY A 537 21.34 45.70 14.55
CA GLY A 537 20.11 46.07 15.23
C GLY A 537 19.11 44.90 15.44
N SER A 538 18.08 44.76 14.63
CA SER A 538 17.05 43.70 14.81
C SER A 538 17.44 42.27 14.32
N GLN A 539 18.45 42.22 13.44
CA GLN A 539 18.95 40.96 12.88
C GLN A 539 20.47 40.88 13.05
N PRO A 540 21.02 39.76 13.57
CA PRO A 540 22.47 39.60 13.68
C PRO A 540 23.10 39.55 12.28
N ARG A 541 24.24 40.19 12.13
CA ARG A 541 25.04 40.16 10.91
C ARG A 541 26.06 39.01 11.01
N THR A 542 26.26 38.30 9.90
CA THR A 542 27.33 37.29 9.77
C THR A 542 28.09 37.52 8.45
N TYR A 543 29.35 37.16 8.46
CA TYR A 543 30.13 37.18 7.25
C TYR A 543 29.99 35.85 6.51
N PRO A 544 29.93 35.86 5.15
CA PRO A 544 29.90 34.65 4.39
C PRO A 544 31.19 33.87 4.48
N ASP A 545 31.14 32.55 4.27
CA ASP A 545 32.35 31.78 4.01
C ASP A 545 32.91 32.14 2.63
N GLU A 546 34.20 32.51 2.62
CA GLU A 546 34.87 32.90 1.38
C GLU A 546 36.23 32.20 1.27
N THR A 547 36.63 31.90 0.06
CA THR A 547 37.99 31.41 -0.24
C THR A 547 39.04 32.49 -0.21
N THR A 548 38.60 33.75 -0.32
CA THR A 548 39.44 34.95 -0.27
C THR A 548 39.40 35.62 1.07
N SER A 549 40.41 36.43 1.40
CA SER A 549 40.42 37.17 2.63
C SER A 549 39.41 38.31 2.64
N PHE A 550 38.86 38.55 3.85
CA PHE A 550 38.26 39.83 4.20
C PHE A 550 39.35 40.78 4.71
N TYR A 551 39.18 42.06 4.48
CA TYR A 551 40.10 43.12 4.86
C TYR A 551 39.45 44.02 5.86
N TRP A 552 40.17 44.44 6.91
CA TRP A 552 39.62 45.39 7.86
C TRP A 552 40.64 46.47 8.22
N VAL A 553 40.09 47.67 8.52
CA VAL A 553 40.88 48.82 8.87
C VAL A 553 40.18 49.57 10.01
N VAL A 554 40.97 50.21 10.84
CA VAL A 554 40.50 51.12 11.89
C VAL A 554 40.95 52.54 11.59
N LEU A 555 40.00 53.48 11.58
CA LEU A 555 40.25 54.88 11.43
C LEU A 555 40.04 55.58 12.74
N PRO A 556 41.13 56.03 13.41
CA PRO A 556 41.05 56.75 14.67
C PRO A 556 40.57 58.19 14.49
N SER A 557 39.94 58.78 15.50
CA SER A 557 39.46 60.15 15.54
C SER A 557 39.77 60.80 16.87
N THR A 558 40.22 62.06 16.82
CA THR A 558 40.37 62.95 17.97
C THR A 558 39.04 63.54 18.47
N ASP A 559 37.98 63.33 17.65
CA ASP A 559 36.64 63.83 17.94
C ASP A 559 35.81 62.69 18.58
N ILE A 560 35.14 63.04 19.67
CA ILE A 560 34.25 62.16 20.38
C ILE A 560 33.03 61.76 19.51
N ASP A 561 32.64 62.67 18.59
CA ASP A 561 31.52 62.47 17.65
C ASP A 561 31.98 61.78 16.36
N GLY A 562 33.21 61.30 16.29
CA GLY A 562 33.67 60.33 15.29
C GLY A 562 34.06 60.90 13.93
N LYS A 563 34.33 62.18 13.77
CA LYS A 563 34.86 62.71 12.54
C LYS A 563 36.29 62.16 12.30
N PRO A 564 36.52 61.26 11.34
CA PRO A 564 37.85 60.67 11.17
C PRO A 564 38.86 61.74 10.68
N ALA A 565 40.07 61.65 11.16
CA ALA A 565 41.17 62.54 10.76
C ALA A 565 41.64 62.26 9.31
N ALA A 566 41.36 61.08 8.75
CA ALA A 566 41.81 60.65 7.45
C ALA A 566 40.77 59.83 6.69
N ASN A 567 40.89 59.77 5.37
CA ASN A 567 40.17 58.83 4.52
C ASN A 567 40.80 57.42 4.64
N ILE A 568 40.07 56.40 4.21
CA ILE A 568 40.57 55.02 4.12
C ILE A 568 41.91 55.04 3.36
N PRO A 569 42.99 54.48 3.94
CA PRO A 569 44.31 54.52 3.30
C PRO A 569 44.31 53.70 2.03
N ALA A 570 44.95 54.27 0.97
CA ALA A 570 44.97 53.67 -0.36
C ALA A 570 45.91 52.45 -0.44
N ASN A 571 46.87 52.27 0.47
CA ASN A 571 47.86 51.19 0.45
C ASN A 571 48.25 50.67 1.84
N GLY A 572 47.92 49.44 2.13
CA GLY A 572 48.69 48.54 3.02
C GLY A 572 48.54 48.65 4.52
N ALA A 573 47.75 49.58 5.08
CA ALA A 573 47.56 49.67 6.54
C ALA A 573 46.21 48.98 6.92
N TYR A 574 46.07 47.72 6.60
CA TYR A 574 44.92 46.88 6.95
C TYR A 574 45.37 45.53 7.43
N ALA A 575 44.53 44.85 8.19
CA ALA A 575 44.67 43.44 8.48
C ALA A 575 43.63 42.62 7.69
N ASP A 576 43.80 41.34 7.58
CA ASP A 576 42.83 40.47 6.94
C ASP A 576 42.65 39.13 7.68
N PHE A 577 41.50 38.50 7.36
CA PHE A 577 41.13 37.21 7.92
C PHE A 577 40.30 36.46 6.89
N LYS A 578 40.18 35.12 7.08
CA LYS A 578 39.23 34.28 6.33
C LYS A 578 38.17 33.77 7.28
N LYS A 579 36.92 33.75 6.83
CA LYS A 579 35.88 33.01 7.55
C LYS A 579 35.72 31.68 6.88
N GLN A 580 35.98 30.61 7.61
CA GLN A 580 35.79 29.21 7.19
C GLN A 580 35.08 28.48 8.32
N THR A 581 33.84 28.17 8.12
CA THR A 581 33.05 27.45 9.09
C THR A 581 33.34 25.95 8.99
N VAL A 582 33.31 25.26 10.09
CA VAL A 582 33.47 23.80 10.14
C VAL A 582 32.28 23.15 9.45
N ALA A 583 32.55 22.17 8.59
CA ALA A 583 31.49 21.37 8.01
C ALA A 583 30.72 20.60 9.08
N PRO A 584 29.40 20.42 8.96
CA PRO A 584 28.65 19.61 9.94
C PRO A 584 29.22 18.19 10.02
N PRO A 585 29.70 17.73 11.19
CA PRO A 585 30.08 16.32 11.37
C PRO A 585 28.85 15.42 11.23
N LEU A 586 28.90 14.43 10.35
CA LEU A 586 27.79 13.53 10.12
C LEU A 586 27.76 12.42 11.16
N LEU A 587 26.60 12.16 11.78
CA LEU A 587 26.39 11.10 12.78
C LEU A 587 25.73 9.86 12.14
N GLY A 588 24.67 10.03 11.39
CA GLY A 588 23.94 8.94 10.72
C GLY A 588 23.23 9.38 9.45
N PRO A 589 23.00 8.51 8.51
CA PRO A 589 23.49 7.12 8.38
C PRO A 589 25.00 7.00 8.18
N ASN A 590 25.55 5.85 8.62
CA ASN A 590 26.94 5.51 8.30
C ASN A 590 27.10 5.22 6.82
N ASN A 591 28.35 5.36 6.34
CA ASN A 591 28.67 5.08 4.96
C ASN A 591 28.34 3.61 4.60
N ASP A 592 27.73 3.39 3.43
CA ASP A 592 27.31 2.08 2.90
C ASP A 592 26.30 1.30 3.78
N ALA A 593 25.57 1.98 4.66
CA ALA A 593 24.51 1.36 5.46
C ALA A 593 23.28 1.05 4.59
N THR A 594 22.58 -0.05 4.90
CA THR A 594 21.36 -0.49 4.20
C THR A 594 20.16 -0.41 5.11
N PHE A 595 19.02 0.08 4.60
CA PHE A 595 17.78 0.27 5.32
C PHE A 595 16.59 -0.26 4.52
N SER A 596 15.55 -0.77 5.19
CA SER A 596 14.29 -1.17 4.55
C SER A 596 13.34 0.01 4.28
N LEU A 597 13.50 1.11 5.02
CA LEU A 597 12.78 2.37 4.87
C LEU A 597 13.79 3.52 4.84
N PRO A 598 13.41 4.74 4.40
CA PRO A 598 14.30 5.90 4.46
C PRO A 598 14.81 6.13 5.88
N PRO A 599 16.13 6.31 6.07
CA PRO A 599 16.72 6.52 7.39
C PRO A 599 16.48 7.94 7.91
N THR A 600 16.67 8.14 9.20
CA THR A 600 16.87 9.46 9.80
C THR A 600 18.31 9.91 9.56
N PHE A 601 18.48 11.10 8.98
CA PHE A 601 19.77 11.75 8.79
C PHE A 601 20.09 12.57 10.03
N SER A 602 21.28 12.43 10.57
CA SER A 602 21.71 13.17 11.77
C SER A 602 23.16 13.67 11.64
N TRP A 603 23.41 14.81 12.26
CA TRP A 603 24.70 15.50 12.26
C TRP A 603 24.88 16.33 13.53
N SER A 604 26.12 16.68 13.86
CA SER A 604 26.41 17.56 14.99
C SER A 604 26.07 19.01 14.64
N SER A 605 25.65 19.78 15.65
CA SER A 605 25.44 21.21 15.52
C SER A 605 26.74 21.96 15.14
N VAL A 606 26.58 23.01 14.35
CA VAL A 606 27.70 23.91 13.96
C VAL A 606 27.44 25.27 14.58
N GLU A 607 28.46 25.86 15.17
CA GLU A 607 28.40 27.18 15.80
C GLU A 607 27.89 28.24 14.82
N GLY A 608 26.88 29.04 15.23
CA GLY A 608 26.29 30.08 14.44
C GLY A 608 25.34 29.60 13.34
N ALA A 609 25.11 28.29 13.19
CA ALA A 609 24.15 27.79 12.23
C ALA A 609 22.73 28.14 12.64
N ARG A 610 21.99 28.81 11.74
CA ARG A 610 20.57 29.05 11.90
C ARG A 610 19.73 27.88 11.40
N LYS A 611 20.16 27.24 10.33
CA LYS A 611 19.49 26.14 9.68
C LYS A 611 20.48 25.28 8.91
N TYR A 612 20.04 24.11 8.52
CA TYR A 612 20.82 23.15 7.77
C TYR A 612 20.14 22.83 6.46
N HIS A 613 20.93 22.68 5.40
CA HIS A 613 20.50 22.30 4.06
C HIS A 613 20.97 20.89 3.79
N LEU A 614 20.05 19.92 3.79
CA LEU A 614 20.28 18.51 3.49
C LEU A 614 19.99 18.24 2.02
N GLN A 615 20.86 17.51 1.36
CA GLN A 615 20.68 16.99 0.02
C GLN A 615 20.84 15.48 0.01
N VAL A 616 19.88 14.78 -0.62
CA VAL A 616 19.95 13.36 -0.93
C VAL A 616 19.80 13.19 -2.43
N ALA A 617 20.67 12.42 -3.07
CA ALA A 617 20.69 12.28 -4.53
C ALA A 617 21.05 10.85 -4.97
N THR A 618 20.70 10.51 -6.21
CA THR A 618 21.09 9.25 -6.84
C THR A 618 22.49 9.28 -7.43
N GLU A 619 23.16 10.44 -7.41
CA GLU A 619 24.52 10.62 -7.93
C GLU A 619 25.33 11.58 -7.06
N PRO A 620 26.67 11.39 -6.95
CA PRO A 620 27.51 12.21 -6.08
C PRO A 620 27.67 13.67 -6.54
N THR A 621 27.20 14.01 -7.74
CA THR A 621 27.23 15.38 -8.28
C THR A 621 26.13 16.27 -7.69
N PHE A 622 25.09 15.69 -7.10
CA PHE A 622 23.91 16.41 -6.58
C PHE A 622 23.29 17.36 -7.63
N ALA A 623 23.27 16.96 -8.89
CA ALA A 623 22.61 17.72 -9.95
C ALA A 623 21.10 17.82 -9.65
N THR A 624 20.43 18.90 -10.06
CA THR A 624 19.02 19.14 -9.76
C THR A 624 18.12 17.98 -10.19
N SER A 625 18.44 17.33 -11.31
CA SER A 625 17.69 16.18 -11.84
C SER A 625 17.89 14.86 -11.07
N THR A 626 18.92 14.78 -10.24
CA THR A 626 19.27 13.56 -9.47
C THR A 626 18.93 13.67 -7.99
N LYS A 627 18.52 14.85 -7.53
CA LYS A 627 18.15 15.07 -6.13
C LYS A 627 16.79 14.43 -5.82
N LEU A 628 16.76 13.66 -4.77
CA LEU A 628 15.56 13.08 -4.18
C LEU A 628 15.02 13.97 -3.07
N ASP A 629 15.91 14.42 -2.17
CA ASP A 629 15.62 15.42 -1.16
C ASP A 629 16.56 16.62 -1.32
N ASP A 630 16.00 17.82 -1.12
CA ASP A 630 16.69 19.11 -1.13
C ASP A 630 15.93 20.00 -0.13
N ILE A 631 16.20 19.79 1.16
CA ILE A 631 15.38 20.33 2.25
C ILE A 631 16.20 21.22 3.19
N THR A 632 15.49 22.07 3.88
CA THR A 632 16.06 22.92 4.93
C THR A 632 15.34 22.63 6.25
N THR A 633 16.14 22.42 7.32
CA THR A 633 15.64 22.20 8.68
C THR A 633 16.43 23.06 9.68
N ALA A 634 15.78 23.45 10.78
CA ALA A 634 16.44 24.12 11.89
C ALA A 634 17.14 23.14 12.85
N LEU A 635 16.85 21.86 12.74
CA LEU A 635 17.33 20.81 13.64
C LEU A 635 18.56 20.11 13.06
N THR A 636 19.21 19.32 13.89
CA THR A 636 20.37 18.51 13.52
C THR A 636 19.99 17.13 13.03
N GLU A 637 18.71 16.92 12.79
CA GLU A 637 18.14 15.67 12.30
C GLU A 637 17.01 15.91 11.30
N TYR A 638 16.81 14.92 10.42
CA TYR A 638 15.72 14.91 9.46
C TYR A 638 15.37 13.48 9.05
N THR A 639 14.10 13.13 9.15
CA THR A 639 13.55 11.90 8.58
C THR A 639 12.86 12.23 7.26
N SER A 640 13.21 11.51 6.20
CA SER A 640 12.61 11.74 4.89
C SER A 640 11.12 11.38 4.88
N GLN A 641 10.31 12.24 4.28
CA GLN A 641 8.89 12.02 4.05
C GLN A 641 8.64 11.29 2.71
N LYS A 642 9.67 10.83 2.03
CA LYS A 642 9.61 10.21 0.71
C LYS A 642 10.13 8.78 0.74
N THR A 643 9.53 7.90 -0.04
CA THR A 643 10.10 6.59 -0.33
C THR A 643 11.22 6.75 -1.36
N TYR A 644 12.41 6.28 -1.04
CA TYR A 644 13.52 6.24 -1.99
C TYR A 644 13.44 5.03 -2.91
N VAL A 645 14.09 5.13 -4.08
CA VAL A 645 14.12 4.02 -5.03
C VAL A 645 15.02 2.91 -4.49
N ALA A 646 14.48 1.68 -4.42
CA ALA A 646 15.18 0.50 -3.95
C ALA A 646 16.40 0.13 -4.80
N SER A 647 17.38 -0.53 -4.18
CA SER A 647 18.56 -1.17 -4.81
C SER A 647 19.45 -0.21 -5.61
N LYS A 648 19.60 1.03 -5.12
CA LYS A 648 20.56 2.00 -5.65
C LYS A 648 21.32 2.64 -4.51
N THR A 649 22.64 2.79 -4.70
CA THR A 649 23.45 3.63 -3.82
C THR A 649 22.97 5.07 -3.90
N LEU A 650 22.62 5.65 -2.77
CA LEU A 650 22.21 7.02 -2.59
C LEU A 650 23.33 7.80 -1.91
N TYR A 651 23.40 9.07 -2.23
CA TYR A 651 24.43 9.99 -1.72
C TYR A 651 23.76 11.08 -0.90
N TRP A 652 24.33 11.45 0.23
CA TRP A 652 23.82 12.55 1.03
C TRP A 652 24.93 13.42 1.61
N ARG A 653 24.59 14.68 1.86
CA ARG A 653 25.45 15.66 2.49
C ARG A 653 24.63 16.76 3.15
N VAL A 654 25.25 17.48 4.08
CA VAL A 654 24.62 18.59 4.82
C VAL A 654 25.51 19.81 4.75
N GLN A 655 24.89 20.96 4.66
CA GLN A 655 25.53 22.28 4.78
C GLN A 655 24.80 23.07 5.85
N ALA A 656 25.54 23.71 6.76
CA ALA A 656 24.99 24.68 7.67
C ALA A 656 24.77 26.04 6.96
N GLN A 657 23.77 26.80 7.38
CA GLN A 657 23.52 28.16 6.94
C GLN A 657 23.36 29.08 8.14
N ASP A 658 23.98 30.25 8.10
CA ASP A 658 23.97 31.22 9.17
C ASP A 658 22.72 32.13 9.19
N GLU A 659 22.71 33.15 10.09
CA GLU A 659 21.60 34.10 10.24
C GLU A 659 21.29 34.94 8.98
N ASN A 660 22.23 35.07 8.06
CA ASN A 660 22.04 35.81 6.80
C ASN A 660 21.91 34.88 5.58
N ASP A 661 21.65 33.59 5.79
CA ASP A 661 21.54 32.56 4.75
C ASP A 661 22.86 32.32 3.96
N ASN A 662 24.00 32.71 4.53
CA ASN A 662 25.26 32.33 3.95
C ASN A 662 25.44 30.83 4.09
N GLY A 663 25.72 30.15 2.97
CA GLY A 663 26.06 28.75 3.00
C GLY A 663 27.46 28.55 3.54
N LEU A 664 27.59 27.73 4.55
CA LEU A 664 28.84 27.27 5.12
C LEU A 664 29.35 26.06 4.37
N THR A 665 30.48 25.50 4.76
CA THR A 665 31.11 24.37 4.07
C THR A 665 30.20 23.12 4.08
N TRP A 666 30.12 22.42 2.96
CA TRP A 666 29.43 21.13 2.88
C TRP A 666 30.18 20.05 3.70
N SER A 667 29.46 19.17 4.33
CA SER A 667 29.98 17.95 4.94
C SER A 667 30.67 17.06 3.89
N GLU A 668 31.38 16.06 4.37
CA GLU A 668 31.68 14.89 3.52
C GLU A 668 30.40 14.34 2.89
N THR A 669 30.54 13.70 1.73
CA THR A 669 29.45 12.95 1.11
C THR A 669 29.48 11.52 1.63
N ARG A 670 28.37 11.05 2.18
CA ARG A 670 28.17 9.65 2.59
C ARG A 670 27.22 8.94 1.64
N THR A 671 27.29 7.62 1.67
CA THR A 671 26.44 6.70 0.89
C THR A 671 25.57 5.85 1.80
N PHE A 672 24.42 5.45 1.30
CA PHE A 672 23.55 4.45 1.90
C PHE A 672 22.71 3.78 0.81
N GLU A 673 22.08 2.66 1.13
CA GLU A 673 21.16 1.96 0.24
C GLU A 673 19.81 1.78 0.94
N VAL A 674 18.74 1.83 0.14
CA VAL A 674 17.40 1.44 0.59
C VAL A 674 17.03 0.16 -0.14
N ASP A 675 16.87 -0.92 0.63
CA ASP A 675 16.48 -2.23 0.13
C ASP A 675 15.09 -2.54 0.69
N LEU A 676 14.08 -2.22 -0.12
CA LEU A 676 12.69 -2.41 0.26
C LEU A 676 12.42 -3.90 0.48
N GLU A 677 11.72 -4.22 1.54
CA GLU A 677 11.42 -5.60 1.92
C GLU A 677 10.53 -6.29 0.88
N GLN A 678 10.91 -7.51 0.51
CA GLN A 678 10.08 -8.36 -0.34
C GLN A 678 9.01 -9.09 0.48
N PRO A 679 7.81 -9.33 -0.06
CA PRO A 679 6.80 -10.12 0.63
C PRO A 679 7.25 -11.57 0.84
N THR A 680 6.95 -12.11 2.00
CA THR A 680 7.09 -13.55 2.29
C THR A 680 5.77 -14.24 1.99
N LEU A 681 5.82 -15.34 1.23
CA LEU A 681 4.62 -16.11 0.87
C LEU A 681 4.09 -16.90 2.06
N ASP A 682 2.76 -16.91 2.23
CA ASP A 682 2.11 -17.72 3.26
C ASP A 682 2.11 -19.20 2.83
N PRO A 683 2.77 -20.12 3.59
CA PRO A 683 2.79 -21.53 3.26
C PRO A 683 1.42 -22.23 3.32
N ALA A 684 0.41 -21.57 3.89
CA ALA A 684 -0.98 -22.02 3.87
C ALA A 684 -1.66 -21.80 2.50
N THR A 685 -0.98 -21.20 1.52
CA THR A 685 -1.46 -21.19 0.11
C THR A 685 -1.56 -22.64 -0.36
N PRO A 686 -2.79 -23.19 -0.56
CA PRO A 686 -2.90 -24.61 -0.86
C PRO A 686 -2.41 -24.91 -2.26
N THR A 687 -1.57 -25.91 -2.40
CA THR A 687 -1.31 -26.61 -3.66
C THR A 687 -2.57 -27.38 -4.05
N LEU A 688 -3.50 -26.73 -4.75
CA LEU A 688 -4.80 -27.32 -5.05
C LEU A 688 -4.75 -28.12 -6.36
N GLY A 689 -4.98 -29.40 -6.24
CA GLY A 689 -5.28 -30.30 -7.35
C GLY A 689 -6.77 -30.52 -7.53
N ASP A 690 -7.57 -29.51 -7.82
CA ASP A 690 -8.96 -29.64 -8.32
C ASP A 690 -9.47 -28.29 -8.91
N ALA A 691 -10.61 -28.33 -9.62
CA ALA A 691 -11.24 -27.19 -10.31
C ALA A 691 -11.57 -25.96 -9.44
N SER A 692 -11.05 -25.88 -8.23
CA SER A 692 -11.10 -24.69 -7.38
C SER A 692 -9.85 -23.85 -7.64
N LEU A 693 -10.04 -22.60 -8.04
CA LEU A 693 -8.95 -21.66 -8.16
C LEU A 693 -8.36 -21.37 -6.76
N PRO A 694 -7.02 -21.27 -6.63
CA PRO A 694 -6.40 -21.01 -5.35
C PRO A 694 -6.68 -19.58 -4.87
N VAL A 695 -6.69 -19.38 -3.58
CA VAL A 695 -6.46 -18.07 -2.95
C VAL A 695 -4.97 -17.98 -2.65
N LEU A 696 -4.26 -17.11 -3.33
CA LEU A 696 -2.85 -16.81 -3.08
C LEU A 696 -2.75 -15.93 -1.85
N ARG A 697 -1.82 -16.22 -0.95
CA ARG A 697 -1.65 -15.51 0.32
C ARG A 697 -0.19 -15.17 0.56
N TRP A 698 0.05 -14.06 1.24
CA TRP A 698 1.37 -13.58 1.66
C TRP A 698 1.26 -12.84 2.99
N PHE A 699 2.40 -12.66 3.65
CA PHE A 699 2.46 -11.86 4.88
C PHE A 699 2.56 -10.36 4.54
N PRO A 700 1.99 -9.48 5.38
CA PRO A 700 2.05 -8.04 5.18
C PRO A 700 3.51 -7.55 5.26
N VAL A 701 3.84 -6.60 4.40
CA VAL A 701 5.15 -5.91 4.41
C VAL A 701 4.97 -4.53 5.06
N PRO A 702 5.79 -4.19 6.05
CA PRO A 702 5.75 -2.88 6.70
C PRO A 702 5.85 -1.73 5.69
N GLY A 703 4.98 -0.74 5.79
CA GLY A 703 4.94 0.42 4.90
C GLY A 703 4.33 0.19 3.52
N ALA A 704 3.92 -1.03 3.15
CA ALA A 704 3.21 -1.29 1.91
C ALA A 704 1.76 -0.81 1.98
N VAL A 705 1.28 -0.16 0.91
CA VAL A 705 -0.12 0.28 0.77
C VAL A 705 -0.94 -0.61 -0.15
N SER A 706 -0.29 -1.36 -1.01
CA SER A 706 -0.90 -2.34 -1.91
C SER A 706 0.15 -3.32 -2.40
N TYR A 707 -0.29 -4.29 -3.17
CA TYR A 707 0.57 -5.32 -3.75
C TYR A 707 0.31 -5.47 -5.24
N SER A 708 1.34 -5.92 -5.96
CA SER A 708 1.25 -6.29 -7.37
C SER A 708 1.58 -7.78 -7.52
N LEU A 709 0.70 -8.52 -8.18
CA LEU A 709 0.82 -9.95 -8.44
C LEU A 709 1.28 -10.20 -9.88
N ARG A 710 2.23 -11.08 -10.08
CA ARG A 710 2.70 -11.52 -11.40
C ARG A 710 2.52 -13.03 -11.54
N ILE A 711 1.92 -13.46 -12.65
CA ILE A 711 1.60 -14.86 -12.91
C ILE A 711 2.17 -15.27 -14.26
N HIS A 712 2.94 -16.35 -14.25
CA HIS A 712 3.41 -17.04 -15.44
C HIS A 712 2.46 -18.19 -15.77
N GLU A 713 1.83 -18.14 -16.91
CA GLU A 713 0.96 -19.21 -17.41
C GLU A 713 1.76 -20.34 -18.05
N PRO A 714 1.23 -21.58 -18.08
CA PRO A 714 1.89 -22.68 -18.76
C PRO A 714 2.16 -22.36 -20.22
N ASN A 715 3.42 -22.47 -20.65
CA ASN A 715 3.89 -22.18 -22.01
C ASN A 715 3.86 -20.70 -22.47
N ASP A 716 3.65 -19.75 -21.59
CA ASP A 716 3.81 -18.32 -21.87
C ASP A 716 5.06 -17.79 -21.20
N SER A 717 5.92 -17.13 -21.96
CA SER A 717 7.15 -16.49 -21.45
C SER A 717 6.90 -15.09 -20.91
N THR A 718 5.71 -14.52 -21.13
CA THR A 718 5.36 -13.18 -20.72
C THR A 718 4.35 -13.25 -19.56
N PRO A 719 4.74 -12.82 -18.33
CA PRO A 719 3.84 -12.89 -17.19
C PRO A 719 2.71 -11.87 -17.29
N ASN A 720 1.54 -12.26 -16.84
CA ASN A 720 0.44 -11.34 -16.57
C ASN A 720 0.67 -10.64 -15.25
N THR A 721 0.59 -9.31 -15.23
CA THR A 721 0.77 -8.51 -14.00
C THR A 721 -0.54 -7.84 -13.61
N TYR A 722 -0.94 -8.04 -12.38
CA TYR A 722 -2.14 -7.45 -11.76
C TYR A 722 -1.69 -6.54 -10.61
N THR A 723 -2.26 -5.35 -10.50
CA THR A 723 -1.80 -4.33 -9.54
C THR A 723 -2.93 -3.85 -8.64
N GLY A 724 -2.57 -3.29 -7.48
CA GLY A 724 -3.52 -2.61 -6.61
C GLY A 724 -4.28 -3.53 -5.65
N PHE A 725 -3.73 -4.69 -5.29
CA PHE A 725 -4.31 -5.51 -4.23
C PHE A 725 -4.12 -4.84 -2.87
N PRO A 726 -5.18 -4.39 -2.20
CA PRO A 726 -5.05 -3.75 -0.89
C PRO A 726 -5.00 -4.75 0.28
N SER A 727 -5.13 -6.04 -0.02
CA SER A 727 -5.17 -7.15 0.93
C SER A 727 -3.91 -8.02 0.79
N THR A 728 -3.70 -8.90 1.76
CA THR A 728 -2.65 -9.93 1.76
C THR A 728 -3.09 -11.26 1.14
N ALA A 729 -4.16 -11.23 0.37
CA ALA A 729 -4.65 -12.37 -0.40
C ALA A 729 -5.21 -11.90 -1.75
N ALA A 730 -5.12 -12.77 -2.75
CA ALA A 730 -5.72 -12.58 -4.06
C ALA A 730 -6.38 -13.87 -4.54
N SER A 731 -7.51 -13.75 -5.22
CA SER A 731 -8.14 -14.82 -5.99
C SER A 731 -8.14 -14.45 -7.47
N PHE A 732 -8.27 -15.48 -8.31
CA PHE A 732 -8.31 -15.27 -9.76
C PHE A 732 -9.73 -15.11 -10.25
N GLU A 733 -9.94 -14.13 -11.13
CA GLU A 733 -11.19 -13.98 -11.88
C GLU A 733 -11.17 -14.89 -13.12
N LYS A 734 -10.01 -15.06 -13.74
CA LYS A 734 -9.83 -15.84 -14.95
C LYS A 734 -8.46 -16.53 -14.99
N ILE A 735 -8.44 -17.80 -15.47
CA ILE A 735 -7.22 -18.57 -15.73
C ILE A 735 -7.25 -19.12 -17.16
N THR A 736 -6.17 -18.90 -17.90
CA THR A 736 -6.03 -19.42 -19.26
C THR A 736 -5.14 -20.67 -19.28
N GLY A 737 -5.71 -21.82 -19.59
CA GLY A 737 -4.99 -23.10 -19.71
C GLY A 737 -5.01 -23.96 -18.45
N THR A 738 -4.42 -25.14 -18.59
CA THR A 738 -4.17 -26.12 -17.52
C THR A 738 -2.68 -26.44 -17.48
N GLY A 739 -2.15 -26.72 -16.30
CA GLY A 739 -0.75 -27.04 -16.10
C GLY A 739 -0.15 -26.35 -14.90
N LEU A 740 1.17 -26.21 -14.91
CA LEU A 740 1.94 -25.54 -13.88
C LEU A 740 1.93 -24.02 -14.14
N PHE A 741 1.52 -23.27 -13.12
CA PHE A 741 1.58 -21.81 -13.04
C PHE A 741 2.60 -21.45 -11.97
N THR A 742 3.38 -20.39 -12.25
CA THR A 742 4.30 -19.81 -11.28
C THR A 742 3.85 -18.40 -10.98
N TRP A 743 3.91 -17.96 -9.73
CA TRP A 743 3.48 -16.64 -9.32
C TRP A 743 4.44 -16.01 -8.33
N GLU A 744 4.48 -14.69 -8.35
CA GLU A 744 5.26 -13.84 -7.48
C GLU A 744 4.41 -12.64 -7.04
N ILE A 745 4.72 -12.09 -5.89
CA ILE A 745 4.08 -10.90 -5.35
C ILE A 745 5.13 -9.86 -4.99
N ARG A 746 4.81 -8.59 -5.12
CA ARG A 746 5.65 -7.51 -4.60
C ARG A 746 4.80 -6.52 -3.83
N ALA A 747 5.41 -5.87 -2.85
CA ALA A 747 4.82 -4.74 -2.15
C ALA A 747 4.95 -3.45 -2.98
N ASP A 748 3.96 -2.60 -2.92
CA ASP A 748 3.95 -1.27 -3.52
C ASP A 748 3.87 -0.23 -2.39
N PHE A 749 4.89 0.65 -2.31
CA PHE A 749 5.05 1.63 -1.24
C PHE A 749 4.54 3.01 -1.67
N PRO A 750 4.01 3.83 -0.74
CA PRO A 750 3.43 5.13 -1.07
C PRO A 750 4.48 6.13 -1.58
N LYS A 751 4.06 7.05 -2.46
CA LYS A 751 4.82 8.25 -2.84
C LYS A 751 4.15 9.49 -2.31
N LEU A 752 4.94 10.45 -1.86
CA LEU A 752 4.42 11.74 -1.39
C LEU A 752 3.61 12.51 -2.46
N THR A 753 3.98 12.34 -3.74
CA THR A 753 3.31 12.96 -4.90
C THR A 753 2.06 12.20 -5.36
N GLY A 754 1.65 11.16 -4.64
CA GLY A 754 0.61 10.20 -5.03
C GLY A 754 1.13 9.06 -5.89
N GLY A 755 0.39 7.94 -5.87
CA GLY A 755 0.79 6.68 -6.49
C GLY A 755 1.78 5.89 -5.64
N THR A 756 2.42 4.87 -6.24
CA THR A 756 3.28 3.93 -5.52
C THR A 756 4.67 3.79 -6.15
N THR A 757 5.64 3.34 -5.34
CA THR A 757 6.96 2.83 -5.75
C THR A 757 6.96 1.32 -5.58
N PRO A 758 7.28 0.54 -6.62
CA PRO A 758 7.34 -0.91 -6.50
C PRO A 758 8.57 -1.37 -5.72
N GLY A 759 8.37 -2.33 -4.80
CA GLY A 759 9.43 -3.07 -4.16
C GLY A 759 9.92 -4.28 -4.99
N PRO A 760 10.81 -5.10 -4.44
CA PRO A 760 11.25 -6.34 -5.07
C PRO A 760 10.14 -7.38 -5.13
N TRP A 761 10.24 -8.30 -6.10
CA TRP A 761 9.38 -9.47 -6.20
C TRP A 761 9.77 -10.51 -5.13
N SER A 762 8.80 -11.25 -4.60
CA SER A 762 9.02 -12.41 -3.75
C SER A 762 9.75 -13.53 -4.50
N ASP A 763 10.16 -14.56 -3.79
CA ASP A 763 10.48 -15.84 -4.40
C ASP A 763 9.28 -16.39 -5.17
N ASP A 764 9.55 -17.20 -6.20
CA ASP A 764 8.53 -17.85 -7.01
C ASP A 764 7.80 -18.93 -6.21
N ALA A 765 6.49 -19.06 -6.42
CA ALA A 765 5.70 -20.17 -5.94
C ALA A 765 4.86 -20.77 -7.07
N ASP A 766 4.71 -22.08 -6.98
CA ASP A 766 4.02 -22.86 -8.00
C ASP A 766 2.64 -23.33 -7.55
N TYR A 767 1.70 -23.36 -8.47
CA TYR A 767 0.48 -24.12 -8.32
C TYR A 767 0.13 -24.82 -9.64
N THR A 768 -0.55 -25.95 -9.55
CA THR A 768 -0.98 -26.72 -10.72
C THR A 768 -2.49 -26.62 -10.90
N HIS A 769 -2.93 -26.01 -12.00
CA HIS A 769 -4.34 -26.00 -12.40
C HIS A 769 -4.67 -27.25 -13.18
N THR A 770 -5.59 -28.06 -12.66
CA THR A 770 -6.08 -29.27 -13.31
C THR A 770 -7.60 -29.30 -13.31
N ILE A 771 -8.18 -29.69 -14.42
CA ILE A 771 -9.61 -29.97 -14.53
C ILE A 771 -9.79 -31.47 -14.54
N LYS A 772 -10.26 -32.03 -13.43
CA LYS A 772 -10.51 -33.49 -13.32
C LYS A 772 -11.59 -33.94 -14.28
N GLU A 773 -11.43 -35.16 -14.76
CA GLU A 773 -12.40 -35.82 -15.61
C GLU A 773 -13.80 -35.94 -14.97
N PRO A 774 -14.89 -35.88 -15.73
CA PRO A 774 -16.22 -36.19 -15.23
C PRO A 774 -16.32 -37.65 -14.74
N MET A 775 -17.03 -37.84 -13.63
CA MET A 775 -17.16 -39.19 -13.01
C MET A 775 -18.34 -39.96 -13.59
N ASN A 776 -18.28 -41.28 -13.44
CA ASN A 776 -19.35 -42.23 -13.77
C ASN A 776 -19.88 -42.08 -15.20
N PRO A 777 -19.03 -42.07 -16.26
CA PRO A 777 -19.51 -42.09 -17.61
C PRO A 777 -20.29 -43.39 -17.91
N VAL A 778 -21.46 -43.29 -18.48
CA VAL A 778 -22.36 -44.42 -18.75
C VAL A 778 -23.00 -44.27 -20.12
N SER A 779 -23.01 -45.33 -20.88
CA SER A 779 -23.76 -45.44 -22.15
C SER A 779 -25.04 -46.27 -21.99
N SER A 780 -26.12 -45.86 -22.64
CA SER A 780 -27.39 -46.59 -22.73
C SER A 780 -27.72 -46.94 -24.17
N PRO A 781 -27.00 -47.94 -24.77
CA PRO A 781 -27.18 -48.32 -26.15
C PRO A 781 -28.43 -49.17 -26.35
N GLY A 782 -28.98 -49.12 -27.56
CA GLY A 782 -30.12 -49.96 -28.01
C GLY A 782 -30.38 -49.73 -29.49
N ALA A 783 -31.32 -50.53 -30.09
CA ALA A 783 -31.72 -50.28 -31.45
C ALA A 783 -32.36 -48.89 -31.56
N ASN A 784 -31.79 -48.03 -32.38
CA ASN A 784 -32.22 -46.61 -32.54
C ASN A 784 -32.28 -45.82 -31.22
N ARG A 785 -31.39 -46.15 -30.27
CA ARG A 785 -31.32 -45.48 -28.98
C ARG A 785 -29.89 -45.45 -28.47
N LEU A 786 -29.40 -44.26 -28.17
CA LEU A 786 -28.14 -44.05 -27.50
C LEU A 786 -28.23 -42.77 -26.67
N VAL A 787 -27.86 -42.89 -25.40
CA VAL A 787 -27.60 -41.74 -24.52
C VAL A 787 -26.26 -42.00 -23.83
N LEU A 788 -25.41 -41.01 -23.83
CA LEU A 788 -24.17 -40.94 -23.08
C LEU A 788 -24.42 -40.01 -21.92
N SER A 789 -24.12 -40.47 -20.70
CA SER A 789 -24.39 -39.74 -19.46
C SER A 789 -23.18 -39.78 -18.53
N TRP A 790 -22.98 -38.74 -17.77
CA TRP A 790 -21.95 -38.63 -16.74
C TRP A 790 -22.46 -37.82 -15.56
N ASP A 791 -21.72 -37.76 -14.46
CA ASP A 791 -22.10 -36.93 -13.35
C ASP A 791 -21.81 -35.45 -13.67
N ALA A 792 -22.77 -34.56 -13.35
CA ALA A 792 -22.57 -33.12 -13.46
C ALA A 792 -21.45 -32.68 -12.50
N LYS A 793 -20.48 -31.94 -13.03
CA LYS A 793 -19.34 -31.43 -12.29
C LYS A 793 -19.50 -29.94 -12.05
N THR A 794 -19.26 -29.52 -10.81
CA THR A 794 -19.25 -28.11 -10.42
C THR A 794 -18.06 -27.35 -11.03
N GLY A 795 -18.23 -26.07 -11.30
CA GLY A 795 -17.21 -25.26 -11.99
C GLY A 795 -17.02 -25.61 -13.47
N THR A 796 -17.95 -26.37 -14.05
CA THR A 796 -17.90 -26.80 -15.44
C THR A 796 -18.93 -26.04 -16.27
N LYS A 797 -18.47 -25.29 -17.26
CA LYS A 797 -19.30 -24.57 -18.23
C LYS A 797 -19.92 -25.52 -19.27
N ALA A 798 -19.15 -26.52 -19.67
CA ALA A 798 -19.59 -27.46 -20.73
C ALA A 798 -18.75 -28.74 -20.66
N TYR A 799 -19.12 -29.68 -21.51
CA TYR A 799 -18.43 -30.95 -21.65
C TYR A 799 -18.09 -31.20 -23.13
N LYS A 800 -16.91 -31.73 -23.38
CA LYS A 800 -16.45 -32.15 -24.68
C LYS A 800 -16.51 -33.67 -24.74
N VAL A 801 -17.41 -34.19 -25.58
CA VAL A 801 -17.63 -35.62 -25.77
C VAL A 801 -17.04 -36.06 -27.09
N GLN A 802 -16.35 -37.18 -27.11
CA GLN A 802 -15.79 -37.78 -28.30
C GLN A 802 -16.26 -39.24 -28.47
N ILE A 803 -16.59 -39.64 -29.68
CA ILE A 803 -16.94 -41.02 -30.05
C ILE A 803 -16.00 -41.49 -31.15
N SER A 804 -15.54 -42.73 -31.04
CA SER A 804 -14.68 -43.38 -32.02
C SER A 804 -15.05 -44.88 -32.19
N LYS A 805 -14.66 -45.48 -33.32
CA LYS A 805 -14.62 -46.91 -33.55
C LYS A 805 -13.33 -47.57 -33.08
N ARG A 806 -12.43 -46.75 -32.50
CA ARG A 806 -11.12 -47.18 -32.00
C ARG A 806 -10.93 -46.67 -30.58
N GLU A 807 -10.32 -47.47 -29.72
CA GLU A 807 -10.02 -47.11 -28.37
C GLU A 807 -9.01 -45.93 -28.24
N ASP A 808 -8.12 -45.80 -29.22
CA ASP A 808 -7.12 -44.75 -29.29
C ASP A 808 -7.67 -43.38 -29.78
N PHE A 809 -8.93 -43.33 -30.21
CA PHE A 809 -9.59 -42.13 -30.78
C PHE A 809 -8.88 -41.51 -32.00
N ASN A 810 -8.12 -42.29 -32.75
CA ASN A 810 -7.41 -41.82 -33.93
C ASN A 810 -7.92 -42.54 -35.21
N PRO A 811 -8.89 -41.95 -35.95
CA PRO A 811 -9.61 -40.71 -35.62
C PRO A 811 -10.84 -40.94 -34.75
N SER A 812 -11.26 -39.89 -33.99
CA SER A 812 -12.67 -39.78 -33.56
C SER A 812 -13.53 -39.40 -34.77
N PHE A 813 -14.71 -39.98 -34.88
CA PHE A 813 -15.64 -39.64 -36.00
C PHE A 813 -16.73 -38.63 -35.56
N GLU A 814 -16.91 -38.43 -34.28
CA GLU A 814 -17.83 -37.42 -33.76
C GLU A 814 -17.28 -36.78 -32.49
N THR A 815 -17.36 -35.44 -32.46
CA THR A 815 -17.00 -34.64 -31.30
C THR A 815 -18.12 -33.62 -31.06
N LYS A 816 -18.61 -33.53 -29.83
CA LYS A 816 -19.69 -32.62 -29.45
C LYS A 816 -19.31 -31.86 -28.17
N THR A 817 -19.69 -30.58 -28.12
CA THR A 817 -19.71 -29.80 -26.90
C THR A 817 -21.15 -29.64 -26.42
N THR A 818 -21.40 -29.85 -25.11
CA THR A 818 -22.73 -29.73 -24.49
C THR A 818 -22.62 -29.21 -23.08
N ASP A 819 -23.58 -28.40 -22.69
CA ASP A 819 -23.68 -27.86 -21.30
C ASP A 819 -24.32 -28.89 -20.35
N ASN A 820 -25.03 -29.86 -20.89
CA ASN A 820 -25.75 -30.89 -20.15
C ASN A 820 -24.85 -32.09 -19.83
N PRO A 821 -25.06 -32.77 -18.72
CA PRO A 821 -24.35 -34.01 -18.36
C PRO A 821 -24.88 -35.26 -19.11
N ASP A 822 -25.76 -35.07 -20.06
CA ASP A 822 -26.33 -36.10 -20.95
C ASP A 822 -26.24 -35.66 -22.41
N TRP A 823 -25.90 -36.61 -23.30
CA TRP A 823 -25.94 -36.36 -24.76
C TRP A 823 -26.51 -37.54 -25.50
N ALA A 824 -27.50 -37.22 -26.39
CA ALA A 824 -28.10 -38.17 -27.28
C ALA A 824 -27.69 -37.82 -28.73
N PRO A 825 -26.70 -38.52 -29.35
CA PRO A 825 -26.28 -38.25 -30.71
C PRO A 825 -27.41 -38.59 -31.70
N SER A 826 -27.46 -37.92 -32.82
CA SER A 826 -28.53 -38.07 -33.85
C SER A 826 -28.54 -39.44 -34.56
N LEU A 827 -27.49 -40.22 -34.42
CA LEU A 827 -27.28 -41.54 -35.05
C LEU A 827 -27.39 -41.55 -36.59
N THR A 828 -27.24 -40.42 -37.22
CA THR A 828 -27.33 -40.25 -38.67
C THR A 828 -26.00 -40.56 -39.37
N ASN A 829 -24.88 -40.50 -38.65
CA ASN A 829 -23.57 -40.81 -39.20
C ASN A 829 -23.49 -42.30 -39.61
N SER A 830 -22.91 -42.59 -40.79
CA SER A 830 -22.76 -43.94 -41.36
C SER A 830 -22.03 -44.90 -40.39
N ASN A 831 -21.17 -44.42 -39.53
CA ASN A 831 -20.52 -45.21 -38.51
C ASN A 831 -21.53 -45.85 -37.51
N TYR A 832 -22.58 -45.12 -37.12
CA TYR A 832 -23.63 -45.65 -36.24
C TYR A 832 -24.53 -46.62 -36.99
N THR A 833 -24.93 -46.29 -38.24
CA THR A 833 -25.86 -47.11 -39.02
C THR A 833 -25.26 -48.45 -39.41
N SER A 834 -23.94 -48.57 -39.54
CA SER A 834 -23.22 -49.81 -39.73
C SER A 834 -23.16 -50.71 -38.49
N GLY A 835 -23.45 -50.16 -37.32
CA GLY A 835 -23.33 -50.92 -36.07
C GLY A 835 -21.88 -51.22 -35.69
N GLY A 836 -21.73 -52.09 -34.66
CA GLY A 836 -20.44 -52.54 -34.15
C GLY A 836 -20.05 -51.93 -32.80
N ASP A 837 -18.78 -51.98 -32.48
CA ASP A 837 -18.21 -51.54 -31.22
C ASP A 837 -17.79 -50.06 -31.32
N PHE A 838 -17.98 -49.32 -30.23
CA PHE A 838 -17.70 -47.94 -30.11
C PHE A 838 -17.08 -47.63 -28.78
N TRP A 839 -16.14 -46.70 -28.75
CA TRP A 839 -15.53 -46.12 -27.59
C TRP A 839 -15.92 -44.64 -27.51
N TRP A 840 -16.14 -44.15 -26.28
CA TRP A 840 -16.39 -42.74 -26.03
C TRP A 840 -15.72 -42.25 -24.76
N ARG A 841 -15.44 -40.96 -24.73
CA ARG A 841 -14.82 -40.29 -23.58
C ARG A 841 -15.35 -38.88 -23.47
N VAL A 842 -15.27 -38.33 -22.26
CA VAL A 842 -15.75 -37.00 -21.97
C VAL A 842 -14.69 -36.25 -21.17
N ALA A 843 -14.55 -34.95 -21.49
CA ALA A 843 -13.73 -34.01 -20.73
C ALA A 843 -14.59 -32.84 -20.25
N ALA A 844 -14.31 -32.30 -19.08
CA ALA A 844 -14.96 -31.10 -18.59
C ALA A 844 -14.32 -29.86 -19.24
N ILE A 845 -15.10 -28.81 -19.43
CA ILE A 845 -14.64 -27.48 -19.87
C ILE A 845 -15.02 -26.52 -18.75
N ASP A 846 -14.04 -25.79 -18.19
CA ASP A 846 -14.28 -24.81 -17.13
C ASP A 846 -14.97 -23.54 -17.67
N GLY A 847 -15.27 -22.59 -16.82
CA GLY A 847 -15.93 -21.35 -17.20
C GLY A 847 -15.11 -20.47 -18.16
N ASP A 848 -13.77 -20.56 -18.13
CA ASP A 848 -12.88 -19.84 -19.04
C ASP A 848 -12.72 -20.53 -20.40
N GLY A 849 -13.24 -21.76 -20.52
CA GLY A 849 -13.18 -22.54 -21.75
C GLY A 849 -11.98 -23.48 -21.84
N ASN A 850 -11.23 -23.68 -20.77
CA ASN A 850 -10.13 -24.63 -20.74
C ASN A 850 -10.68 -26.05 -20.73
N VAL A 851 -10.13 -26.90 -21.60
CA VAL A 851 -10.55 -28.29 -21.71
C VAL A 851 -9.67 -29.17 -20.83
N GLY A 852 -10.28 -29.83 -19.86
CA GLY A 852 -9.61 -30.78 -19.00
C GLY A 852 -9.18 -32.07 -19.70
N ALA A 853 -8.54 -32.94 -18.97
CA ALA A 853 -8.17 -34.24 -19.48
C ALA A 853 -9.41 -35.07 -19.82
N PHE A 854 -9.35 -35.81 -20.91
CA PHE A 854 -10.33 -36.87 -21.19
C PHE A 854 -10.11 -38.02 -20.22
N ALA A 855 -11.21 -38.74 -19.89
CA ALA A 855 -11.15 -39.97 -19.11
C ALA A 855 -10.09 -40.94 -19.65
N THR A 856 -9.22 -41.40 -18.77
CA THR A 856 -8.10 -42.28 -19.10
C THR A 856 -8.55 -43.67 -19.53
N ASN A 857 -9.75 -44.09 -19.10
CA ASN A 857 -10.38 -45.33 -19.51
C ASN A 857 -11.65 -44.99 -20.28
N PRO A 858 -11.60 -45.01 -21.64
CA PRO A 858 -12.77 -44.78 -22.45
C PRO A 858 -13.86 -45.84 -22.18
N GLU A 859 -15.11 -45.39 -22.13
CA GLU A 859 -16.26 -46.27 -22.04
C GLU A 859 -16.54 -46.93 -23.38
N HIS A 860 -17.00 -48.19 -23.37
CA HIS A 860 -17.29 -48.99 -24.53
C HIS A 860 -18.78 -49.34 -24.60
N PHE A 861 -19.33 -49.32 -25.80
CA PHE A 861 -20.67 -49.80 -26.09
C PHE A 861 -20.75 -50.39 -27.49
N THR A 862 -21.75 -51.30 -27.70
CA THR A 862 -22.02 -51.90 -28.98
C THR A 862 -23.41 -51.46 -29.47
N LEU A 863 -23.54 -51.07 -30.75
CA LEU A 863 -24.82 -50.84 -31.39
C LEU A 863 -25.07 -51.91 -32.46
N PRO A 864 -26.31 -52.42 -32.59
CA PRO A 864 -26.68 -53.28 -33.73
C PRO A 864 -26.66 -52.44 -35.02
N ALA A 865 -26.40 -53.10 -36.16
CA ALA A 865 -26.54 -52.41 -37.45
C ALA A 865 -28.01 -51.94 -37.63
N MET A 866 -28.17 -50.68 -38.04
CA MET A 866 -29.51 -50.09 -38.29
C MET A 866 -29.93 -50.53 -39.71
N SER A 867 -30.76 -51.56 -39.77
CA SER A 867 -31.38 -51.99 -41.04
C SER A 867 -32.47 -50.99 -41.43
N GLY A 868 -32.44 -50.46 -42.68
CA GLY A 868 -33.59 -49.74 -43.26
C GLY A 868 -34.82 -50.64 -43.25
N GLY A 869 -35.87 -50.21 -42.54
CA GLY A 869 -37.23 -50.74 -42.51
C GLY A 869 -37.40 -52.24 -42.61
N GLY A 870 -37.27 -52.98 -41.50
CA GLY A 870 -37.65 -54.39 -41.48
C GLY A 870 -37.90 -54.84 -40.02
N SER A 871 -39.12 -55.29 -39.78
CA SER A 871 -39.62 -55.76 -38.48
C SER A 871 -38.66 -56.76 -37.79
N SER A 872 -38.18 -56.43 -36.62
CA SER A 872 -37.70 -57.43 -35.65
C SER A 872 -37.92 -56.91 -34.21
N GLY A 873 -38.39 -57.81 -33.35
CA GLY A 873 -38.86 -57.60 -32.00
C GLY A 873 -38.00 -56.71 -31.11
N GLY A 874 -38.56 -55.57 -30.74
CA GLY A 874 -37.92 -54.62 -29.85
C GLY A 874 -37.59 -55.26 -28.50
N ALA A 875 -36.41 -54.90 -27.91
CA ALA A 875 -36.07 -55.32 -26.56
C ALA A 875 -37.18 -54.86 -25.60
N LYS A 876 -37.62 -55.75 -24.72
CA LYS A 876 -38.65 -55.41 -23.73
C LYS A 876 -38.19 -54.28 -22.82
N ILE A 877 -39.15 -53.47 -22.36
CA ILE A 877 -38.86 -52.28 -21.53
C ILE A 877 -39.24 -52.52 -20.08
N PHE A 878 -38.51 -51.96 -19.17
CA PHE A 878 -38.80 -51.99 -17.74
C PHE A 878 -39.78 -50.91 -17.34
N LYS A 879 -40.79 -51.29 -16.50
CA LYS A 879 -41.52 -50.35 -15.65
C LYS A 879 -40.99 -50.51 -14.23
N VAL A 880 -40.34 -49.46 -13.68
CA VAL A 880 -39.65 -49.52 -12.38
C VAL A 880 -40.34 -48.58 -11.39
N THR A 881 -40.62 -49.08 -10.22
CA THR A 881 -41.18 -48.28 -9.12
C THR A 881 -40.33 -48.43 -7.86
N PHE A 882 -40.22 -47.37 -7.07
CA PHE A 882 -39.42 -47.32 -5.87
C PHE A 882 -40.30 -47.10 -4.64
N SER A 883 -39.90 -47.70 -3.53
CA SER A 883 -40.42 -47.33 -2.21
C SER A 883 -39.24 -47.21 -1.22
N GLY A 884 -39.34 -46.27 -0.30
CA GLY A 884 -38.27 -45.86 0.60
C GLY A 884 -37.68 -44.49 0.27
N ARG A 885 -37.28 -43.74 1.26
CA ARG A 885 -36.69 -42.42 1.16
C ARG A 885 -35.19 -42.45 1.48
N LEU A 886 -34.37 -41.94 0.58
CA LEU A 886 -32.93 -41.77 0.80
C LEU A 886 -32.68 -40.56 1.69
N VAL A 887 -31.94 -40.72 2.79
CA VAL A 887 -31.65 -39.62 3.76
C VAL A 887 -30.16 -39.61 4.02
N LYS A 888 -29.53 -38.43 3.94
CA LYS A 888 -28.09 -38.26 4.17
C LYS A 888 -27.69 -38.85 5.52
N ASN A 889 -26.59 -39.59 5.53
CA ASN A 889 -25.97 -40.22 6.69
C ASN A 889 -26.85 -41.25 7.44
N ARG A 890 -28.02 -41.62 6.91
CA ARG A 890 -28.90 -42.68 7.49
C ARG A 890 -29.02 -43.87 6.57
N ALA A 891 -28.73 -45.04 7.09
CA ALA A 891 -28.95 -46.31 6.35
C ALA A 891 -30.47 -46.60 6.25
N ARG A 892 -30.98 -46.75 5.02
CA ARG A 892 -32.38 -47.04 4.71
C ARG A 892 -32.51 -48.15 3.67
N ASP A 893 -33.55 -48.96 3.78
CA ASP A 893 -33.91 -49.93 2.79
C ASP A 893 -34.73 -49.28 1.66
N ILE A 894 -34.18 -49.37 0.45
CA ILE A 894 -34.85 -48.92 -0.77
C ILE A 894 -35.32 -50.17 -1.53
N THR A 895 -36.61 -50.26 -1.74
CA THR A 895 -37.22 -51.34 -2.49
C THR A 895 -37.43 -50.92 -3.93
N VAL A 896 -36.82 -51.62 -4.88
CA VAL A 896 -36.97 -51.42 -6.30
C VAL A 896 -37.82 -52.56 -6.85
N LYS A 897 -38.96 -52.25 -7.46
CA LYS A 897 -39.86 -53.18 -8.11
C LYS A 897 -39.80 -53.03 -9.63
N VAL A 898 -39.44 -54.09 -10.32
CA VAL A 898 -39.20 -54.12 -11.74
C VAL A 898 -40.25 -55.02 -12.41
N ARG A 899 -40.96 -54.43 -13.36
CA ARG A 899 -41.97 -55.15 -14.16
C ARG A 899 -41.68 -54.97 -15.66
N ASP A 900 -42.17 -55.86 -16.49
CA ASP A 900 -42.23 -55.67 -17.93
C ASP A 900 -43.25 -54.55 -18.20
N SER A 901 -42.90 -53.59 -19.03
CA SER A 901 -43.75 -52.41 -19.26
C SER A 901 -45.03 -52.75 -20.06
N ALA A 902 -44.99 -53.71 -20.93
CA ALA A 902 -46.10 -54.11 -21.78
C ALA A 902 -47.06 -55.05 -21.06
N THR A 903 -46.50 -56.05 -20.36
CA THR A 903 -47.28 -57.10 -19.73
C THR A 903 -47.56 -56.90 -18.26
N LEU A 904 -46.88 -55.94 -17.59
CA LEU A 904 -46.91 -55.70 -16.16
C LEU A 904 -46.48 -56.88 -15.30
N ASN A 905 -45.97 -57.93 -15.92
CA ASN A 905 -45.46 -59.09 -15.20
C ASN A 905 -44.17 -58.79 -14.42
N ALA A 906 -43.96 -59.47 -13.29
CA ALA A 906 -42.75 -59.32 -12.52
C ALA A 906 -41.52 -59.78 -13.32
N VAL A 907 -40.46 -58.98 -13.35
CA VAL A 907 -39.18 -59.36 -13.98
C VAL A 907 -38.24 -59.90 -12.92
N GLN A 908 -38.15 -61.22 -12.86
CA GLN A 908 -37.19 -61.95 -11.97
C GLN A 908 -35.77 -61.89 -12.59
N GLY A 909 -34.73 -61.79 -11.78
CA GLY A 909 -33.32 -61.83 -12.20
C GLY A 909 -32.83 -60.56 -12.89
N ALA A 910 -33.57 -59.47 -12.86
CA ALA A 910 -33.04 -58.17 -13.25
C ALA A 910 -32.01 -57.66 -12.23
N LEU A 911 -30.83 -57.30 -12.67
CA LEU A 911 -29.77 -56.77 -11.83
C LEU A 911 -29.96 -55.30 -11.59
N VAL A 912 -30.16 -54.90 -10.35
CA VAL A 912 -30.31 -53.53 -9.89
C VAL A 912 -29.01 -53.11 -9.26
N ARG A 913 -28.35 -52.07 -9.73
CA ARG A 913 -27.12 -51.48 -9.22
C ARG A 913 -27.42 -50.08 -8.71
N ALA A 914 -26.95 -49.77 -7.49
CA ALA A 914 -27.05 -48.43 -6.90
C ALA A 914 -25.66 -47.84 -6.67
N TYR A 915 -25.44 -46.56 -7.07
CA TYR A 915 -24.17 -45.83 -6.96
C TYR A 915 -24.41 -44.32 -6.96
N GLY A 916 -23.38 -43.54 -6.61
CA GLY A 916 -23.49 -42.07 -6.50
C GLY A 916 -23.89 -41.61 -5.08
N ALA A 917 -23.88 -40.28 -4.87
CA ALA A 917 -24.18 -39.64 -3.58
C ALA A 917 -23.40 -40.19 -2.38
N GLY A 918 -22.16 -40.66 -2.57
CA GLY A 918 -21.32 -41.26 -1.53
C GLY A 918 -21.86 -42.61 -1.00
N VAL A 919 -22.69 -43.30 -1.79
CA VAL A 919 -23.15 -44.64 -1.49
C VAL A 919 -22.09 -45.66 -1.96
N SER A 920 -21.68 -46.58 -1.11
CA SER A 920 -20.87 -47.70 -1.54
C SER A 920 -21.61 -48.48 -2.64
N TYR A 921 -20.91 -48.84 -3.73
CA TYR A 921 -21.47 -49.56 -4.84
C TYR A 921 -22.21 -50.81 -4.32
N THR A 922 -23.51 -50.87 -4.60
CA THR A 922 -24.38 -51.94 -4.09
C THR A 922 -25.21 -52.50 -5.25
N GLN A 923 -25.26 -53.81 -5.38
CA GLN A 923 -26.08 -54.47 -6.40
C GLN A 923 -26.91 -55.59 -5.82
N LYS A 924 -28.09 -55.81 -6.42
CA LYS A 924 -28.97 -56.93 -6.08
C LYS A 924 -29.85 -57.33 -7.25
N THR A 925 -30.13 -58.63 -7.41
CA THR A 925 -31.06 -59.12 -8.43
C THR A 925 -32.48 -59.14 -7.89
N THR A 926 -33.45 -58.93 -8.74
CA THR A 926 -34.89 -59.04 -8.40
C THR A 926 -35.30 -60.50 -8.25
N ASN A 927 -36.12 -60.74 -7.22
CA ASN A 927 -36.73 -62.05 -6.92
C ASN A 927 -37.89 -62.39 -7.91
N SER A 928 -38.60 -63.51 -7.66
CA SER A 928 -39.72 -63.96 -8.46
C SER A 928 -40.90 -62.93 -8.55
N SER A 929 -41.02 -62.03 -7.56
CA SER A 929 -41.99 -60.96 -7.54
C SER A 929 -41.48 -59.67 -8.20
N GLY A 930 -40.30 -59.69 -8.82
CA GLY A 930 -39.67 -58.59 -9.48
C GLY A 930 -39.12 -57.54 -8.52
N VAL A 931 -38.80 -57.92 -7.26
CA VAL A 931 -38.40 -56.99 -6.18
C VAL A 931 -36.93 -57.17 -5.80
N ALA A 932 -36.16 -56.07 -5.76
CA ALA A 932 -34.86 -55.98 -5.14
C ALA A 932 -34.88 -54.99 -3.97
N LYS A 933 -34.35 -55.35 -2.80
CA LYS A 933 -34.18 -54.48 -1.64
C LYS A 933 -32.70 -54.16 -1.45
N LEU A 934 -32.33 -52.89 -1.48
CA LEU A 934 -30.97 -52.40 -1.30
C LEU A 934 -30.92 -51.56 -0.03
N ARG A 935 -29.96 -51.79 0.87
CA ARG A 935 -29.73 -50.98 2.05
C ARG A 935 -28.67 -49.94 1.72
N LEU A 936 -29.04 -48.67 1.66
CA LEU A 936 -28.19 -47.58 1.20
C LEU A 936 -28.01 -46.53 2.32
N LYS A 937 -26.78 -46.01 2.45
CA LYS A 937 -26.45 -44.90 3.36
C LYS A 937 -25.73 -43.80 2.55
N PRO A 938 -26.46 -42.90 1.90
CA PRO A 938 -25.85 -41.81 1.18
C PRO A 938 -25.13 -40.86 2.15
N THR A 939 -23.93 -40.39 1.81
CA THR A 939 -23.15 -39.43 2.60
C THR A 939 -23.23 -38.03 2.03
N GLN A 940 -23.76 -37.85 0.81
CA GLN A 940 -23.89 -36.57 0.10
C GLN A 940 -25.36 -36.33 -0.27
N LEU A 941 -25.75 -35.06 -0.48
CA LEU A 941 -27.10 -34.67 -0.86
C LEU A 941 -27.42 -34.81 -2.36
N GLN A 942 -26.54 -35.43 -3.11
CA GLN A 942 -26.67 -35.70 -4.53
C GLN A 942 -27.67 -36.82 -4.83
N LYS A 943 -27.91 -37.10 -6.11
CA LYS A 943 -28.79 -38.17 -6.54
C LYS A 943 -28.06 -39.53 -6.47
N VAL A 944 -28.76 -40.57 -6.02
CA VAL A 944 -28.34 -41.96 -6.16
C VAL A 944 -28.86 -42.50 -7.50
N SER A 945 -27.99 -43.08 -8.30
CA SER A 945 -28.31 -43.71 -9.58
C SER A 945 -28.66 -45.19 -9.36
N PHE A 946 -29.77 -45.60 -9.93
CA PHE A 946 -30.19 -47.02 -9.96
C PHE A 946 -30.21 -47.52 -11.41
N ARG A 947 -29.22 -48.36 -11.73
CA ARG A 947 -29.19 -48.99 -13.07
C ARG A 947 -29.77 -50.45 -13.02
N ILE A 948 -30.74 -50.69 -13.89
CA ILE A 948 -31.43 -51.98 -13.99
C ILE A 948 -31.10 -52.64 -15.35
N THR A 949 -30.60 -53.83 -15.33
CA THR A 949 -30.20 -54.59 -16.53
C THR A 949 -30.69 -56.05 -16.49
N LYS A 950 -31.08 -56.58 -17.64
CA LYS A 950 -31.40 -58.01 -17.85
C LYS A 950 -31.37 -58.33 -19.32
N SER A 951 -30.89 -59.54 -19.71
CA SER A 951 -30.91 -60.02 -21.09
C SER A 951 -32.34 -60.00 -21.66
N GLY A 952 -32.51 -59.52 -22.88
CA GLY A 952 -33.83 -59.33 -23.53
C GLY A 952 -34.58 -58.06 -23.12
N TYR A 953 -34.03 -57.23 -22.24
CA TYR A 953 -34.60 -55.95 -21.87
C TYR A 953 -33.60 -54.79 -22.13
N ALA A 954 -34.16 -53.65 -22.49
CA ALA A 954 -33.41 -52.45 -22.57
C ALA A 954 -32.99 -52.01 -21.12
N SER A 955 -31.72 -51.73 -20.89
CA SER A 955 -31.26 -51.19 -19.58
C SER A 955 -31.87 -49.83 -19.29
N VAL A 956 -32.19 -49.56 -18.03
CA VAL A 956 -32.70 -48.26 -17.59
C VAL A 956 -31.89 -47.77 -16.37
N THR A 957 -31.58 -46.48 -16.35
CA THR A 957 -31.00 -45.80 -15.16
C THR A 957 -31.98 -44.78 -14.63
N ILE A 958 -32.26 -44.81 -13.35
CA ILE A 958 -33.23 -43.92 -12.69
C ILE A 958 -32.54 -43.27 -11.50
N TYR A 959 -32.71 -41.96 -11.37
CA TYR A 959 -32.07 -41.15 -10.32
C TYR A 959 -33.06 -40.87 -9.19
N ARG A 960 -32.59 -40.93 -7.93
CA ARG A 960 -33.41 -40.67 -6.72
C ARG A 960 -32.66 -39.69 -5.83
N ARG A 961 -33.33 -38.60 -5.49
CA ARG A 961 -32.76 -37.52 -4.63
C ARG A 961 -32.54 -38.04 -3.21
N VAL A 962 -31.43 -37.59 -2.61
CA VAL A 962 -31.12 -37.76 -1.19
C VAL A 962 -31.65 -36.54 -0.44
N TYR A 963 -32.41 -36.75 0.61
CA TYR A 963 -32.96 -35.67 1.42
C TYR A 963 -32.10 -35.45 2.67
N ARG A 964 -32.18 -34.22 3.19
CA ARG A 964 -31.58 -33.89 4.50
C ARG A 964 -32.24 -34.77 5.61
N PRO A 965 -31.51 -35.01 6.74
CA PRO A 965 -32.03 -35.81 7.88
C PRO A 965 -33.28 -35.22 8.51
#